data_b222fdd38e45ad7cb891c0d244912b17
#
_entry.id   b222fdd38e45ad7cb891c0d244912b17
#
_cell.length_a   1.000
_cell.length_b   1.000
_cell.length_c   1.000
_cell.angle_alpha   90.00
_cell.angle_beta   90.00
_cell.angle_gamma   90.00
#
_symmetry.space_group_name_H-M   'P 1'
#
loop_
_entity.id
_entity.type
_entity.pdbx_description
1 polymer ?
#
loop_
_entity_poly.entity_id
_entity_poly.type
_entity_poly.pdbx_seq_one_letter_code
_entity_poly.pdbx_strand_id
1 'polypeptide(L)'
;MASNLPAFSIADSINQTLRESANLVVTAPPGAGKSTLLPLTILEGMNGKGKILMLEPRRLAARQIAERMASLIGEPAGKTVGYRVRFENKVSAETRIEVLTEGILTRMLVHDATLEGVDVIIFDEFHERSIHSDLALALTLQAQNIIRPDLKIIIMSATIDTSAICQALHAPLIECAGRMFPVKTIYAETDTDKYTIYKEVAAAVMRAHREHEGDILAFLPGQADIQRCEELLIATLAGTQTQVYPLYGNLSPERQRKTIAPSLQGERKIVLATPIAETSLTIEGVRIVIDSGFCRQLVYDVRTGLSHLETVRISKDMAIQRRGRAGRVAEGICYRLWSKTSEHLMQEQRKPEIEEADLTPMVLDIAAFGESDPMSLPWLTSPSNSNIFNAKHLLLSLQAINEDGSVTLLGRKMASLPCHPRIAKMMLNSKTDAQKALACDMAAVLEEKDPMSEHEDSDMTLRIAMLRSQRERKNLGKWARIAQIAQEYRRMLKVKEDNHPVDPEEVGSLIASAYPERIAMAVDNIGDFRMSGGQNIFIDRNDPMSLHSWLAIASLNSAGSKGKVFLSAPVSINDLPTSTFTNISWDSKAGAVRMQSERRIGLLVVESKPIHNADKGQIIDIICSAVRKEGLSMLDWNEKVKRLQQRVEKVKQWHPEMNMPDLSTEHLLTTASAWLPFYIEQEGKLRTTSAELRKLDLAEILWAQVPYELQEEIDHLAPTHIAVPSGSRIRIDYRPGTEAPVLSVRLQECFGMTQTPKVDNGRQRLLMELLSPGFKPVQLTQDLASFWQGTYFEVRKELKRRYPKHYWPENPLESEAVRGVKRK
;
A
#
# COMPACT_ATOMS: atom_id res chain seq x y z
N MET A 1 20.74 44.75 -23.26
CA MET A 1 19.45 44.05 -23.53
C MET A 1 18.82 43.33 -22.32
N ALA A 2 19.57 43.03 -21.28
CA ALA A 2 19.05 42.44 -20.05
C ALA A 2 18.27 43.39 -19.13
N SER A 3 18.44 44.68 -19.25
CA SER A 3 17.84 45.75 -18.42
C SER A 3 16.30 45.90 -18.53
N ASN A 4 15.66 45.24 -19.49
CA ASN A 4 14.20 45.33 -19.70
C ASN A 4 13.39 44.23 -19.06
N LEU A 5 14.03 43.24 -18.41
CA LEU A 5 13.30 42.14 -17.75
C LEU A 5 12.89 42.57 -16.33
N PRO A 6 11.66 42.23 -15.90
CA PRO A 6 11.14 42.60 -14.57
C PRO A 6 12.04 42.19 -13.42
N ALA A 7 12.69 41.02 -13.48
CA ALA A 7 13.61 40.54 -12.45
C ALA A 7 14.82 41.46 -12.19
N PHE A 8 15.19 42.35 -13.14
CA PHE A 8 16.29 43.29 -12.94
C PHE A 8 15.95 44.33 -11.86
N SER A 9 14.69 44.74 -11.74
CA SER A 9 14.26 45.73 -10.75
C SER A 9 14.40 45.30 -9.28
N ILE A 10 14.48 43.98 -9.04
CA ILE A 10 14.63 43.43 -7.66
C ILE A 10 16.06 42.95 -7.34
N ALA A 11 16.99 43.04 -8.29
CA ALA A 11 18.34 42.50 -8.15
C ALA A 11 19.11 43.13 -6.98
N ASP A 12 19.05 44.44 -6.84
CA ASP A 12 19.72 45.17 -5.74
C ASP A 12 19.12 44.80 -4.38
N SER A 13 17.80 44.68 -4.29
CA SER A 13 17.11 44.25 -3.08
C SER A 13 17.49 42.82 -2.67
N ILE A 14 17.65 41.92 -3.64
CA ILE A 14 18.11 40.54 -3.38
C ILE A 14 19.52 40.56 -2.82
N ASN A 15 20.45 41.27 -3.47
CA ASN A 15 21.83 41.36 -3.03
C ASN A 15 21.98 42.02 -1.65
N GLN A 16 21.14 43.02 -1.33
CA GLN A 16 21.09 43.61 0.01
C GLN A 16 20.57 42.61 1.03
N THR A 17 19.42 41.95 0.76
CA THR A 17 18.83 41.00 1.67
C THR A 17 19.75 39.81 1.96
N LEU A 18 20.49 39.31 0.97
CA LEU A 18 21.46 38.22 1.15
C LEU A 18 22.67 38.59 2.04
N ARG A 19 22.94 39.87 2.28
CA ARG A 19 23.95 40.31 3.27
C ARG A 19 23.41 40.21 4.70
N GLU A 20 22.09 40.36 4.88
CA GLU A 20 21.41 40.44 6.17
C GLU A 20 20.75 39.10 6.57
N SER A 21 20.35 38.27 5.61
CA SER A 21 19.66 37.00 5.82
C SER A 21 20.39 35.84 5.14
N ALA A 22 20.35 34.68 5.78
CA ALA A 22 20.85 33.45 5.17
C ALA A 22 19.85 32.85 4.15
N ASN A 23 18.58 33.09 4.34
CA ASN A 23 17.50 32.51 3.52
C ASN A 23 16.69 33.62 2.86
N LEU A 24 16.17 33.38 1.64
CA LEU A 24 15.38 34.34 0.88
C LEU A 24 14.35 33.61 0.05
N VAL A 25 13.12 34.11 0.00
CA VAL A 25 12.06 33.63 -0.92
C VAL A 25 11.82 34.72 -1.97
N VAL A 26 11.82 34.32 -3.25
CA VAL A 26 11.57 35.21 -4.38
C VAL A 26 10.38 34.70 -5.17
N THR A 27 9.37 35.54 -5.34
CA THR A 27 8.26 35.27 -6.25
C THR A 27 8.35 36.12 -7.49
N ALA A 28 8.23 35.49 -8.64
CA ALA A 28 8.22 36.20 -9.91
C ALA A 28 7.36 35.43 -10.91
N PRO A 29 6.54 36.11 -11.71
CA PRO A 29 5.74 35.44 -12.74
C PRO A 29 6.65 34.80 -13.80
N PRO A 30 6.17 33.75 -14.49
CA PRO A 30 6.90 33.12 -15.56
C PRO A 30 7.31 34.14 -16.66
N GLY A 31 8.55 34.09 -17.13
CA GLY A 31 9.08 35.00 -18.14
C GLY A 31 9.66 36.30 -17.60
N ALA A 32 9.61 36.52 -16.28
CA ALA A 32 10.25 37.73 -15.66
C ALA A 32 11.79 37.75 -15.73
N GLY A 33 12.41 36.63 -16.12
CA GLY A 33 13.89 36.49 -16.16
C GLY A 33 14.49 35.92 -14.85
N LYS A 34 13.66 35.40 -13.91
CA LYS A 34 14.12 34.89 -12.63
C LYS A 34 15.24 33.84 -12.77
N SER A 35 15.06 32.83 -13.60
CA SER A 35 15.99 31.72 -13.77
C SER A 35 17.26 32.05 -14.55
N THR A 36 17.27 33.14 -15.34
CA THR A 36 18.41 33.50 -16.22
C THR A 36 19.16 34.75 -15.77
N LEU A 37 18.48 35.71 -15.17
CA LEU A 37 19.07 36.98 -14.79
C LEU A 37 19.49 36.99 -13.32
N LEU A 38 18.62 36.51 -12.40
CA LEU A 38 18.94 36.62 -10.97
C LEU A 38 20.21 35.86 -10.57
N PRO A 39 20.51 34.63 -11.04
CA PRO A 39 21.79 34.00 -10.69
C PRO A 39 23.02 34.79 -11.13
N LEU A 40 22.94 35.46 -12.30
CA LEU A 40 24.04 36.32 -12.79
C LEU A 40 24.23 37.56 -11.92
N THR A 41 23.14 38.25 -11.56
CA THR A 41 23.17 39.43 -10.69
C THR A 41 23.62 39.12 -9.27
N ILE A 42 23.25 37.94 -8.74
CA ILE A 42 23.75 37.47 -7.45
C ILE A 42 25.25 37.21 -7.52
N LEU A 43 25.76 36.60 -8.60
CA LEU A 43 27.19 36.37 -8.78
C LEU A 43 27.96 37.69 -8.87
N GLU A 44 27.43 38.69 -9.58
CA GLU A 44 27.98 40.03 -9.63
C GLU A 44 28.04 40.67 -8.22
N GLY A 45 26.95 40.55 -7.43
CA GLY A 45 26.89 41.02 -6.05
C GLY A 45 27.93 40.37 -5.11
N MET A 46 28.41 39.17 -5.45
CA MET A 46 29.48 38.41 -4.78
C MET A 46 30.88 38.75 -5.35
N ASN A 47 31.00 39.82 -6.14
CA ASN A 47 32.24 40.23 -6.83
C ASN A 47 32.82 39.12 -7.74
N GLY A 48 32.00 38.23 -8.27
CA GLY A 48 32.40 37.13 -9.15
C GLY A 48 33.21 36.01 -8.50
N LYS A 49 33.37 36.02 -7.17
CA LYS A 49 34.21 35.04 -6.46
C LYS A 49 33.47 33.85 -5.86
N GLY A 50 32.16 33.95 -5.68
CA GLY A 50 31.34 32.89 -5.11
C GLY A 50 30.99 31.82 -6.12
N LYS A 51 30.45 30.68 -5.60
CA LYS A 51 29.88 29.59 -6.38
C LYS A 51 28.42 29.44 -6.06
N ILE A 52 27.61 29.35 -7.10
CA ILE A 52 26.17 29.21 -7.03
C ILE A 52 25.77 27.84 -7.60
N LEU A 53 25.00 27.07 -6.85
CA LEU A 53 24.27 25.89 -7.36
C LEU A 53 22.81 26.26 -7.56
N MET A 54 22.27 26.04 -8.75
CA MET A 54 20.87 26.31 -9.07
C MET A 54 20.16 25.01 -9.45
N LEU A 55 19.13 24.65 -8.72
CA LEU A 55 18.33 23.48 -9.00
C LEU A 55 17.22 23.82 -9.99
N GLU A 56 17.07 22.96 -10.98
CA GLU A 56 16.00 23.01 -11.97
C GLU A 56 15.44 21.59 -12.12
N PRO A 57 14.12 21.36 -11.98
CA PRO A 57 13.54 20.01 -11.99
C PRO A 57 13.72 19.27 -13.31
N ARG A 58 13.87 19.99 -14.41
CA ARG A 58 13.84 19.40 -15.76
C ARG A 58 15.19 19.50 -16.49
N ARG A 59 15.72 18.36 -16.95
CA ARG A 59 17.02 18.28 -17.65
C ARG A 59 17.15 19.23 -18.83
N LEU A 60 16.10 19.30 -19.67
CA LEU A 60 16.11 20.17 -20.85
C LEU A 60 16.16 21.65 -20.45
N ALA A 61 15.36 22.05 -19.46
CA ALA A 61 15.33 23.40 -18.95
C ALA A 61 16.69 23.77 -18.29
N ALA A 62 17.25 22.91 -17.47
CA ALA A 62 18.56 23.13 -16.85
C ALA A 62 19.65 23.43 -17.89
N ARG A 63 19.70 22.65 -18.96
CA ARG A 63 20.62 22.89 -20.08
C ARG A 63 20.35 24.21 -20.79
N GLN A 64 19.10 24.49 -21.15
CA GLN A 64 18.70 25.71 -21.88
C GLN A 64 18.95 26.97 -21.05
N ILE A 65 18.67 26.94 -19.74
CA ILE A 65 18.92 28.02 -18.80
C ILE A 65 20.41 28.29 -18.72
N ALA A 66 21.25 27.25 -18.56
CA ALA A 66 22.71 27.42 -18.52
C ALA A 66 23.26 27.94 -19.84
N GLU A 67 22.82 27.42 -20.99
CA GLU A 67 23.20 27.93 -22.33
C GLU A 67 22.76 29.38 -22.52
N ARG A 68 21.58 29.77 -22.07
CA ARG A 68 21.06 31.14 -22.13
C ARG A 68 21.84 32.09 -21.24
N MET A 69 22.12 31.72 -19.99
CA MET A 69 22.94 32.55 -19.10
C MET A 69 24.36 32.76 -19.66
N ALA A 70 25.01 31.71 -20.15
CA ALA A 70 26.31 31.78 -20.78
C ALA A 70 26.30 32.73 -22.00
N SER A 71 25.28 32.64 -22.85
CA SER A 71 25.08 33.52 -24.00
C SER A 71 24.86 34.99 -23.58
N LEU A 72 24.19 35.28 -22.46
CA LEU A 72 23.97 36.62 -21.94
C LEU A 72 25.29 37.34 -21.54
N ILE A 73 26.28 36.56 -21.07
CA ILE A 73 27.63 37.06 -20.70
C ILE A 73 28.64 36.89 -21.85
N GLY A 74 28.21 36.46 -23.03
CA GLY A 74 29.09 36.31 -24.19
C GLY A 74 30.04 35.09 -24.13
N GLU A 75 29.74 34.07 -23.34
CA GLU A 75 30.59 32.90 -23.15
C GLU A 75 29.88 31.60 -23.59
N PRO A 76 30.64 30.52 -23.91
CA PRO A 76 30.06 29.19 -24.09
C PRO A 76 29.69 28.56 -22.73
N ALA A 77 28.65 27.76 -22.70
CA ALA A 77 28.34 26.97 -21.50
C ALA A 77 29.51 26.04 -21.13
N GLY A 78 29.78 25.92 -19.83
CA GLY A 78 30.88 25.16 -19.25
C GLY A 78 32.07 26.03 -18.80
N LYS A 79 32.07 27.35 -19.11
CA LYS A 79 33.05 28.31 -18.58
C LYS A 79 32.53 28.91 -17.25
N THR A 80 32.10 30.17 -17.23
CA THR A 80 31.52 30.79 -16.01
C THR A 80 30.18 30.14 -15.61
N VAL A 81 29.33 29.79 -16.59
CA VAL A 81 28.07 29.11 -16.37
C VAL A 81 28.11 27.72 -16.99
N GLY A 82 27.78 26.70 -16.21
CA GLY A 82 27.72 25.31 -16.66
C GLY A 82 26.47 24.57 -16.15
N TYR A 83 26.33 23.31 -16.51
CA TYR A 83 25.26 22.48 -16.04
C TYR A 83 25.72 21.06 -15.72
N ARG A 84 25.01 20.41 -14.79
CA ARG A 84 25.10 18.97 -14.53
C ARG A 84 23.72 18.36 -14.52
N VAL A 85 23.50 17.41 -15.40
CA VAL A 85 22.29 16.60 -15.42
C VAL A 85 22.69 15.12 -15.43
N ARG A 86 21.76 14.23 -15.15
CA ARG A 86 22.06 12.79 -15.11
C ARG A 86 22.73 12.34 -16.43
N PHE A 87 23.94 11.76 -16.32
CA PHE A 87 24.77 11.28 -17.40
C PHE A 87 25.34 12.33 -18.36
N GLU A 88 25.19 13.62 -18.07
CA GLU A 88 25.76 14.68 -18.88
C GLU A 88 26.21 15.84 -18.00
N ASN A 89 27.43 16.32 -18.20
CA ASN A 89 27.94 17.50 -17.53
C ASN A 89 28.71 18.41 -18.50
N LYS A 90 28.64 19.71 -18.26
CA LYS A 90 29.40 20.73 -18.99
C LYS A 90 29.83 21.81 -18.00
N VAL A 91 30.88 21.50 -17.27
CA VAL A 91 31.49 22.38 -16.23
C VAL A 91 33.00 22.29 -16.29
N SER A 92 33.65 23.33 -15.78
CA SER A 92 35.13 23.43 -15.66
C SER A 92 35.49 23.95 -14.27
N ALA A 93 36.78 24.10 -14.01
CA ALA A 93 37.29 24.73 -12.78
C ALA A 93 36.91 26.25 -12.70
N GLU A 94 36.59 26.86 -13.82
CA GLU A 94 36.18 28.27 -13.90
C GLU A 94 34.70 28.47 -13.65
N THR A 95 33.89 27.36 -13.61
CA THR A 95 32.43 27.44 -13.47
C THR A 95 32.06 27.97 -12.10
N ARG A 96 31.28 29.06 -12.07
CA ARG A 96 30.77 29.74 -10.88
C ARG A 96 29.28 29.52 -10.68
N ILE A 97 28.51 29.37 -11.76
CA ILE A 97 27.09 28.98 -11.68
C ILE A 97 26.93 27.60 -12.31
N GLU A 98 26.49 26.64 -11.51
CA GLU A 98 26.16 25.30 -11.98
C GLU A 98 24.66 25.09 -11.90
N VAL A 99 24.00 24.90 -13.06
CA VAL A 99 22.58 24.52 -13.11
C VAL A 99 22.47 23.00 -13.01
N LEU A 100 21.79 22.52 -11.98
CA LEU A 100 21.73 21.11 -11.61
C LEU A 100 20.30 20.60 -11.71
N THR A 101 20.14 19.31 -12.09
CA THR A 101 18.89 18.64 -11.73
C THR A 101 18.92 18.22 -10.26
N GLU A 102 17.76 18.25 -9.61
CA GLU A 102 17.60 18.15 -8.14
C GLU A 102 18.34 16.95 -7.50
N GLY A 103 18.23 15.75 -8.07
CA GLY A 103 18.93 14.57 -7.56
C GLY A 103 20.48 14.63 -7.65
N ILE A 104 21.04 15.62 -8.35
CA ILE A 104 22.50 15.85 -8.34
C ILE A 104 22.92 16.49 -7.02
N LEU A 105 22.19 17.52 -6.54
CA LEU A 105 22.49 18.16 -5.27
C LEU A 105 22.36 17.16 -4.11
N THR A 106 21.31 16.34 -4.07
CA THR A 106 21.17 15.30 -3.05
C THR A 106 22.41 14.41 -2.97
N ARG A 107 22.92 13.95 -4.12
CA ARG A 107 24.15 13.14 -4.15
C ARG A 107 25.39 13.91 -3.75
N MET A 108 25.49 15.19 -4.08
CA MET A 108 26.60 16.05 -3.62
C MET A 108 26.60 16.15 -2.08
N LEU A 109 25.41 16.38 -1.48
CA LEU A 109 25.25 16.44 -0.02
C LEU A 109 25.54 15.13 0.68
N VAL A 110 25.11 14.01 0.10
CA VAL A 110 25.40 12.66 0.62
C VAL A 110 26.91 12.35 0.57
N HIS A 111 27.61 12.85 -0.43
CA HIS A 111 29.06 12.65 -0.58
C HIS A 111 29.86 13.60 0.30
N ASP A 112 29.46 14.85 0.34
CA ASP A 112 30.08 15.93 1.12
C ASP A 112 29.03 16.93 1.58
N ALA A 113 28.60 16.78 2.84
CA ALA A 113 27.60 17.67 3.45
C ALA A 113 28.13 19.11 3.66
N THR A 114 29.45 19.32 3.59
CA THR A 114 30.04 20.69 3.73
C THR A 114 29.83 21.52 2.49
N LEU A 115 29.64 20.92 1.31
CA LEU A 115 29.58 21.59 0.02
C LEU A 115 30.70 22.64 -0.11
N GLU A 116 31.95 22.22 0.12
CA GLU A 116 33.08 23.12 0.13
C GLU A 116 33.13 24.00 -1.14
N GLY A 117 33.31 25.31 -0.96
CA GLY A 117 33.35 26.29 -2.03
C GLY A 117 32.02 26.70 -2.63
N VAL A 118 30.88 26.21 -2.11
CA VAL A 118 29.53 26.64 -2.49
C VAL A 118 29.05 27.70 -1.49
N ASP A 119 28.57 28.83 -1.98
CA ASP A 119 28.11 29.95 -1.17
C ASP A 119 26.58 30.13 -1.23
N VAL A 120 25.96 29.80 -2.37
CA VAL A 120 24.54 30.01 -2.59
C VAL A 120 23.92 28.79 -3.26
N ILE A 121 22.77 28.36 -2.75
CA ILE A 121 21.92 27.35 -3.39
C ILE A 121 20.60 27.99 -3.76
N ILE A 122 20.20 27.87 -5.03
CA ILE A 122 18.94 28.39 -5.57
C ILE A 122 18.05 27.20 -5.92
N PHE A 123 16.87 27.15 -5.34
CA PHE A 123 15.81 26.19 -5.70
C PHE A 123 14.84 26.90 -6.65
N ASP A 124 14.94 26.62 -7.95
CA ASP A 124 14.00 27.19 -8.93
C ASP A 124 12.80 26.29 -9.14
N GLU A 125 11.68 26.85 -9.55
CA GLU A 125 10.38 26.20 -9.76
C GLU A 125 9.94 25.34 -8.55
N PHE A 126 10.30 25.77 -7.33
CA PHE A 126 10.06 25.02 -6.10
C PHE A 126 8.59 24.68 -5.86
N HIS A 127 7.66 25.44 -6.45
CA HIS A 127 6.22 25.16 -6.41
C HIS A 127 5.82 23.84 -7.10
N GLU A 128 6.70 23.20 -7.88
CA GLU A 128 6.44 21.86 -8.42
C GLU A 128 6.42 20.79 -7.32
N ARG A 129 7.07 21.04 -6.16
CA ARG A 129 7.06 20.19 -4.97
C ARG A 129 7.43 18.74 -5.27
N SER A 130 8.47 18.53 -6.08
CA SER A 130 9.01 17.20 -6.34
C SER A 130 9.66 16.60 -5.09
N ILE A 131 9.65 15.26 -4.98
CA ILE A 131 10.31 14.55 -3.88
C ILE A 131 11.81 14.91 -3.76
N HIS A 132 12.47 15.10 -4.90
CA HIS A 132 13.89 15.45 -4.93
C HIS A 132 14.15 16.88 -4.47
N SER A 133 13.26 17.80 -4.79
CA SER A 133 13.32 19.20 -4.34
C SER A 133 13.12 19.30 -2.84
N ASP A 134 12.08 18.65 -2.32
CA ASP A 134 11.79 18.63 -0.88
C ASP A 134 12.92 17.95 -0.08
N LEU A 135 13.47 16.83 -0.57
CA LEU A 135 14.63 16.18 0.05
C LEU A 135 15.89 17.06 0.01
N ALA A 136 16.22 17.62 -1.17
CA ALA A 136 17.39 18.46 -1.32
C ALA A 136 17.32 19.68 -0.39
N LEU A 137 16.14 20.28 -0.24
CA LEU A 137 15.94 21.40 0.70
C LEU A 137 16.14 20.94 2.16
N ALA A 138 15.52 19.84 2.56
CA ALA A 138 15.64 19.32 3.94
C ALA A 138 17.11 19.01 4.30
N LEU A 139 17.86 18.33 3.40
CA LEU A 139 19.29 18.06 3.61
C LEU A 139 20.15 19.33 3.60
N THR A 140 19.82 20.29 2.74
CA THR A 140 20.53 21.59 2.70
C THR A 140 20.31 22.38 3.98
N LEU A 141 19.08 22.43 4.49
CA LEU A 141 18.76 23.08 5.77
C LEU A 141 19.45 22.37 6.95
N GLN A 142 19.52 21.05 6.92
CA GLN A 142 20.23 20.27 7.94
C GLN A 142 21.74 20.62 7.91
N ALA A 143 22.34 20.68 6.72
CA ALA A 143 23.73 21.07 6.56
C ALA A 143 23.97 22.55 6.99
N GLN A 144 23.07 23.47 6.63
CA GLN A 144 23.12 24.87 7.04
C GLN A 144 23.06 24.99 8.56
N ASN A 145 22.15 24.30 9.21
CA ASN A 145 21.94 24.40 10.66
C ASN A 145 23.09 23.83 11.48
N ILE A 146 23.80 22.80 10.98
CA ILE A 146 24.83 22.09 11.75
C ILE A 146 26.24 22.47 11.36
N ILE A 147 26.51 22.60 10.05
CA ILE A 147 27.91 22.67 9.53
C ILE A 147 28.18 23.99 8.79
N ARG A 148 27.22 24.54 8.06
CA ARG A 148 27.37 25.66 7.11
C ARG A 148 26.39 26.79 7.38
N PRO A 149 26.47 27.47 8.54
CA PRO A 149 25.58 28.60 8.86
C PRO A 149 25.75 29.79 7.91
N ASP A 150 26.82 29.82 7.15
CA ASP A 150 27.16 30.83 6.12
C ASP A 150 26.45 30.59 4.78
N LEU A 151 25.98 29.33 4.52
CA LEU A 151 25.36 28.95 3.25
C LEU A 151 24.06 29.72 3.03
N LYS A 152 23.90 30.33 1.86
CA LYS A 152 22.69 31.07 1.48
C LYS A 152 21.73 30.17 0.72
N ILE A 153 20.46 30.24 1.07
CA ILE A 153 19.39 29.47 0.41
C ILE A 153 18.36 30.41 -0.18
N ILE A 154 18.11 30.28 -1.47
CA ILE A 154 17.11 31.06 -2.21
C ILE A 154 16.06 30.13 -2.78
N ILE A 155 14.80 30.37 -2.43
CA ILE A 155 13.66 29.65 -3.02
C ILE A 155 13.01 30.55 -4.06
N MET A 156 12.93 30.10 -5.30
CA MET A 156 12.22 30.81 -6.38
C MET A 156 10.92 30.08 -6.73
N SER A 157 9.82 30.80 -6.71
CA SER A 157 8.47 30.26 -6.98
C SER A 157 7.71 31.15 -7.97
N ALA A 158 6.82 30.52 -8.73
CA ALA A 158 5.88 31.24 -9.59
C ALA A 158 4.49 31.44 -8.95
N THR A 159 4.22 30.82 -7.82
CA THR A 159 2.94 30.94 -7.09
C THR A 159 3.03 31.97 -5.97
N ILE A 160 1.88 32.60 -5.69
CA ILE A 160 1.77 33.73 -4.76
C ILE A 160 1.77 33.26 -3.28
N ASP A 161 1.28 32.06 -3.01
CA ASP A 161 1.23 31.57 -1.62
C ASP A 161 2.56 30.93 -1.21
N THR A 162 3.44 31.77 -0.71
CA THR A 162 4.75 31.40 -0.16
C THR A 162 4.83 31.53 1.35
N SER A 163 3.71 31.84 2.01
CA SER A 163 3.66 32.11 3.45
C SER A 163 4.22 30.96 4.28
N ALA A 164 3.85 29.71 3.98
CA ALA A 164 4.36 28.51 4.66
C ALA A 164 5.88 28.35 4.46
N ILE A 165 6.39 28.64 3.26
CA ILE A 165 7.83 28.56 2.95
C ILE A 165 8.60 29.65 3.72
N CYS A 166 8.11 30.90 3.71
CA CYS A 166 8.74 32.01 4.42
C CYS A 166 8.80 31.74 5.93
N GLN A 167 7.70 31.18 6.49
CA GLN A 167 7.64 30.83 7.90
C GLN A 167 8.61 29.71 8.27
N ALA A 168 8.64 28.62 7.47
CA ALA A 168 9.49 27.48 7.73
C ALA A 168 11.00 27.80 7.61
N LEU A 169 11.38 28.69 6.69
CA LEU A 169 12.76 29.08 6.49
C LEU A 169 13.15 30.35 7.27
N HIS A 170 12.22 30.99 7.97
CA HIS A 170 12.41 32.33 8.56
C HIS A 170 12.98 33.33 7.53
N ALA A 171 12.49 33.27 6.30
CA ALA A 171 13.05 33.99 5.16
C ALA A 171 12.18 35.20 4.78
N PRO A 172 12.77 36.35 4.47
CA PRO A 172 12.04 37.47 3.87
C PRO A 172 11.54 37.10 2.47
N LEU A 173 10.44 37.76 2.05
CA LEU A 173 9.86 37.61 0.73
C LEU A 173 10.20 38.82 -0.12
N ILE A 174 10.69 38.59 -1.34
CA ILE A 174 10.83 39.62 -2.37
C ILE A 174 9.91 39.26 -3.54
N GLU A 175 8.99 40.18 -3.88
CA GLU A 175 8.06 39.97 -4.96
C GLU A 175 8.45 40.78 -6.20
N CYS A 176 8.53 40.12 -7.35
CA CYS A 176 8.77 40.74 -8.62
C CYS A 176 7.44 41.03 -9.32
N ALA A 177 7.11 42.31 -9.52
CA ALA A 177 5.98 42.72 -10.30
C ALA A 177 6.20 42.44 -11.79
N GLY A 178 5.58 41.36 -12.30
CA GLY A 178 5.66 41.05 -13.74
C GLY A 178 4.44 41.59 -14.50
N ARG A 179 4.65 41.98 -15.76
CA ARG A 179 3.54 42.30 -16.66
C ARG A 179 2.94 41.01 -17.22
N MET A 180 1.73 40.66 -16.78
CA MET A 180 0.88 39.70 -17.48
C MET A 180 -0.29 40.42 -18.14
N PHE A 181 -0.57 40.03 -19.38
CA PHE A 181 -1.74 40.52 -20.06
C PHE A 181 -3.01 39.80 -19.58
N PRO A 182 -4.18 40.49 -19.63
CA PRO A 182 -5.44 39.87 -19.23
C PRO A 182 -5.73 38.61 -20.06
N VAL A 183 -6.24 37.56 -19.40
CA VAL A 183 -6.68 36.33 -20.05
C VAL A 183 -8.13 36.08 -19.73
N LYS A 184 -8.97 36.11 -20.81
CA LYS A 184 -10.40 35.77 -20.70
C LYS A 184 -10.54 34.25 -20.54
N THR A 185 -11.24 33.84 -19.46
CA THR A 185 -11.53 32.41 -19.22
C THR A 185 -12.92 32.06 -19.69
N ILE A 186 -13.06 31.00 -20.46
CA ILE A 186 -14.30 30.43 -20.96
C ILE A 186 -14.44 29.01 -20.43
N TYR A 187 -15.53 28.73 -19.71
CA TYR A 187 -15.79 27.42 -19.11
C TYR A 187 -16.73 26.62 -20.02
N ALA A 188 -16.59 25.30 -20.00
CA ALA A 188 -17.57 24.40 -20.57
C ALA A 188 -18.86 24.40 -19.72
N GLU A 189 -19.98 24.07 -20.32
CA GLU A 189 -21.26 23.91 -19.61
C GLU A 189 -21.31 22.66 -18.76
N THR A 190 -20.66 21.60 -19.22
CA THR A 190 -20.56 20.27 -18.57
C THR A 190 -19.11 19.84 -18.45
N ASP A 191 -18.86 18.94 -17.51
CA ASP A 191 -17.53 18.36 -17.32
C ASP A 191 -17.22 17.35 -18.42
N THR A 192 -15.97 17.32 -18.85
CA THR A 192 -15.46 16.36 -19.82
C THR A 192 -15.08 15.04 -19.14
N ASP A 193 -15.36 13.92 -19.83
CA ASP A 193 -14.93 12.60 -19.42
C ASP A 193 -13.45 12.36 -19.77
N LYS A 194 -12.71 11.79 -18.81
CA LYS A 194 -11.30 11.47 -19.00
C LYS A 194 -11.00 10.47 -20.13
N TYR A 195 -11.98 9.66 -20.55
CA TYR A 195 -11.80 8.68 -21.64
C TYR A 195 -12.03 9.26 -23.02
N THR A 196 -12.79 10.36 -23.13
CA THR A 196 -13.13 11.02 -24.41
C THR A 196 -12.45 12.38 -24.56
N ILE A 197 -11.59 12.77 -23.62
CA ILE A 197 -10.99 14.09 -23.51
C ILE A 197 -10.30 14.56 -24.80
N TYR A 198 -9.65 13.66 -25.54
CA TYR A 198 -8.97 14.00 -26.78
C TYR A 198 -9.93 14.52 -27.86
N LYS A 199 -11.20 14.06 -27.87
CA LYS A 199 -12.24 14.55 -28.82
C LYS A 199 -12.68 15.94 -28.42
N GLU A 200 -12.92 16.16 -27.14
CA GLU A 200 -13.36 17.47 -26.62
C GLU A 200 -12.29 18.55 -26.83
N VAL A 201 -11.01 18.16 -26.56
CA VAL A 201 -9.88 19.06 -26.85
C VAL A 201 -9.79 19.39 -28.33
N ALA A 202 -9.90 18.40 -29.22
CA ALA A 202 -9.89 18.64 -30.67
C ALA A 202 -11.02 19.58 -31.10
N ALA A 203 -12.24 19.38 -30.61
CA ALA A 203 -13.40 20.24 -30.89
C ALA A 203 -13.17 21.67 -30.37
N ALA A 204 -12.65 21.82 -29.14
CA ALA A 204 -12.33 23.12 -28.56
C ALA A 204 -11.20 23.85 -29.33
N VAL A 205 -10.16 23.10 -29.76
CA VAL A 205 -9.10 23.64 -30.63
C VAL A 205 -9.68 24.14 -31.95
N MET A 206 -10.54 23.37 -32.62
CA MET A 206 -11.17 23.80 -33.89
C MET A 206 -12.11 24.99 -33.71
N ARG A 207 -12.83 25.09 -32.60
CA ARG A 207 -13.63 26.26 -32.25
C ARG A 207 -12.73 27.48 -32.06
N ALA A 208 -11.71 27.36 -31.24
CA ALA A 208 -10.77 28.47 -30.97
C ALA A 208 -10.01 28.89 -32.22
N HIS A 209 -9.66 27.93 -33.10
CA HIS A 209 -9.02 28.22 -34.38
C HIS A 209 -9.90 29.08 -35.31
N ARG A 210 -11.22 28.91 -35.29
CA ARG A 210 -12.16 29.70 -36.08
C ARG A 210 -12.51 31.07 -35.49
N GLU A 211 -12.59 31.10 -34.12
CA GLU A 211 -13.08 32.31 -33.41
C GLU A 211 -11.99 33.33 -33.10
N HIS A 212 -10.71 32.93 -33.02
CA HIS A 212 -9.64 33.75 -32.53
C HIS A 212 -8.35 33.59 -33.34
N GLU A 213 -7.50 34.59 -33.29
CA GLU A 213 -6.17 34.63 -33.89
C GLU A 213 -5.07 34.25 -32.84
N GLY A 214 -3.89 33.87 -33.37
CA GLY A 214 -2.71 33.50 -32.58
C GLY A 214 -2.55 31.97 -32.37
N ASP A 215 -1.38 31.58 -31.87
CA ASP A 215 -1.05 30.17 -31.64
C ASP A 215 -1.85 29.58 -30.49
N ILE A 216 -2.13 28.32 -30.59
CA ILE A 216 -2.93 27.56 -29.63
C ILE A 216 -2.04 26.56 -28.87
N LEU A 217 -2.15 26.56 -27.56
CA LEU A 217 -1.56 25.51 -26.67
C LEU A 217 -2.66 24.73 -26.01
N ALA A 218 -2.74 23.42 -26.30
CA ALA A 218 -3.74 22.53 -25.72
C ALA A 218 -3.08 21.54 -24.78
N PHE A 219 -3.56 21.49 -23.54
CA PHE A 219 -3.08 20.54 -22.51
C PHE A 219 -3.90 19.26 -22.50
N LEU A 220 -3.21 18.14 -22.67
CA LEU A 220 -3.75 16.79 -22.61
C LEU A 220 -3.05 15.95 -21.54
N PRO A 221 -3.71 14.91 -20.97
CA PRO A 221 -3.16 14.12 -19.88
C PRO A 221 -1.87 13.37 -20.27
N GLY A 222 -1.84 12.78 -21.47
CA GLY A 222 -0.76 11.88 -21.85
C GLY A 222 -0.50 11.77 -23.34
N GLN A 223 0.57 11.04 -23.70
CA GLN A 223 1.01 10.86 -25.07
C GLN A 223 -0.06 10.23 -25.99
N ALA A 224 -0.79 9.23 -25.48
CA ALA A 224 -1.83 8.56 -26.27
C ALA A 224 -2.98 9.52 -26.61
N ASP A 225 -3.36 10.39 -25.67
CA ASP A 225 -4.40 11.39 -25.90
C ASP A 225 -3.93 12.46 -26.90
N ILE A 226 -2.65 12.84 -26.84
CA ILE A 226 -2.02 13.74 -27.80
C ILE A 226 -2.06 13.14 -29.21
N GLN A 227 -1.66 11.88 -29.38
CA GLN A 227 -1.64 11.22 -30.70
C GLN A 227 -3.02 11.13 -31.30
N ARG A 228 -4.04 10.70 -30.53
CA ARG A 228 -5.44 10.65 -31.00
C ARG A 228 -6.00 12.03 -31.35
N CYS A 229 -5.65 13.05 -30.54
CA CYS A 229 -6.08 14.43 -30.85
C CYS A 229 -5.37 14.98 -32.09
N GLU A 230 -4.07 14.70 -32.26
CA GLU A 230 -3.26 15.07 -33.43
C GLU A 230 -3.86 14.49 -34.73
N GLU A 231 -4.19 13.18 -34.73
CA GLU A 231 -4.84 12.52 -35.88
C GLU A 231 -6.13 13.21 -36.28
N LEU A 232 -7.00 13.55 -35.31
CA LEU A 232 -8.26 14.24 -35.58
C LEU A 232 -8.02 15.65 -36.16
N LEU A 233 -7.05 16.39 -35.62
CA LEU A 233 -6.76 17.75 -36.06
C LEU A 233 -6.10 17.80 -37.45
N ILE A 234 -5.13 16.91 -37.72
CA ILE A 234 -4.47 16.81 -39.04
C ILE A 234 -5.49 16.50 -40.11
N ALA A 235 -6.42 15.57 -39.87
CA ALA A 235 -7.47 15.23 -40.83
C ALA A 235 -8.40 16.43 -41.13
N THR A 236 -8.68 17.28 -40.11
CA THR A 236 -9.63 18.41 -40.26
C THR A 236 -8.94 19.66 -40.81
N LEU A 237 -7.66 19.87 -40.55
CA LEU A 237 -6.86 21.04 -40.96
C LEU A 237 -6.11 20.82 -42.28
N ALA A 238 -6.34 19.71 -42.96
CA ALA A 238 -5.73 19.39 -44.24
C ALA A 238 -5.98 20.51 -45.24
N GLY A 239 -4.90 21.05 -45.85
CA GLY A 239 -4.98 22.16 -46.81
C GLY A 239 -4.96 23.57 -46.21
N THR A 240 -4.84 23.72 -44.88
CA THR A 240 -4.62 25.02 -44.23
C THR A 240 -3.13 25.27 -43.97
N GLN A 241 -2.74 26.54 -43.68
CA GLN A 241 -1.37 26.91 -43.29
C GLN A 241 -1.15 26.66 -41.77
N THR A 242 -1.94 25.84 -41.11
CA THR A 242 -1.85 25.58 -39.70
C THR A 242 -1.12 24.25 -39.47
N GLN A 243 -0.11 24.27 -38.61
CA GLN A 243 0.69 23.09 -38.25
C GLN A 243 0.37 22.63 -36.84
N VAL A 244 0.25 21.31 -36.68
CA VAL A 244 0.05 20.67 -35.37
C VAL A 244 1.36 20.05 -34.88
N TYR A 245 1.74 20.35 -33.64
CA TYR A 245 2.98 19.92 -33.05
C TYR A 245 2.70 19.21 -31.69
N PRO A 246 3.08 17.96 -31.53
CA PRO A 246 3.05 17.31 -30.22
C PRO A 246 4.20 17.79 -29.34
N LEU A 247 3.97 17.84 -28.00
CA LEU A 247 4.98 18.19 -27.00
C LEU A 247 4.85 17.35 -25.74
N TYR A 248 5.72 16.36 -25.59
CA TYR A 248 5.79 15.50 -24.42
C TYR A 248 7.24 15.04 -24.16
N GLY A 249 7.53 14.55 -22.94
CA GLY A 249 8.88 14.30 -22.46
C GLY A 249 9.73 13.35 -23.29
N ASN A 250 9.11 12.37 -23.96
CA ASN A 250 9.80 11.33 -24.74
C ASN A 250 10.06 11.72 -26.22
N LEU A 251 9.76 12.98 -26.62
CA LEU A 251 10.13 13.44 -27.95
C LEU A 251 11.64 13.65 -28.06
N SER A 252 12.17 13.46 -29.28
CA SER A 252 13.60 13.80 -29.53
C SER A 252 13.86 15.28 -29.27
N PRO A 253 15.06 15.65 -28.81
CA PRO A 253 15.43 17.05 -28.56
C PRO A 253 15.25 17.97 -29.77
N GLU A 254 15.41 17.44 -30.98
CA GLU A 254 15.22 18.17 -32.22
C GLU A 254 13.74 18.51 -32.44
N ARG A 255 12.84 17.53 -32.27
CA ARG A 255 11.39 17.75 -32.38
C ARG A 255 10.90 18.70 -31.30
N GLN A 256 11.39 18.58 -30.05
CA GLN A 256 11.04 19.51 -28.99
C GLN A 256 11.47 20.95 -29.33
N ARG A 257 12.70 21.15 -29.81
CA ARG A 257 13.18 22.46 -30.27
C ARG A 257 12.32 23.04 -31.39
N LYS A 258 11.93 22.22 -32.37
CA LYS A 258 11.05 22.66 -33.48
C LYS A 258 9.68 23.12 -32.96
N THR A 259 9.12 22.42 -31.98
CA THR A 259 7.82 22.77 -31.39
C THR A 259 7.89 24.09 -30.59
N ILE A 260 9.00 24.36 -29.90
CA ILE A 260 9.18 25.55 -29.05
C ILE A 260 9.49 26.80 -29.91
N ALA A 261 10.18 26.64 -31.03
CA ALA A 261 10.59 27.74 -31.88
C ALA A 261 9.37 28.59 -32.36
N PRO A 262 9.53 29.91 -32.57
CA PRO A 262 8.44 30.76 -33.07
C PRO A 262 7.89 30.24 -34.38
N SER A 263 6.59 30.53 -34.65
CA SER A 263 5.95 30.21 -35.93
C SER A 263 6.57 31.03 -37.06
N LEU A 264 6.66 30.45 -38.25
CA LEU A 264 7.09 31.19 -39.43
C LEU A 264 6.03 32.24 -39.79
N GLN A 265 6.46 33.29 -40.49
CA GLN A 265 5.58 34.38 -40.85
C GLN A 265 4.43 33.87 -41.77
N GLY A 266 3.16 34.05 -41.33
CA GLY A 266 1.99 33.55 -42.04
C GLY A 266 1.54 32.15 -41.67
N GLU A 267 2.29 31.39 -40.85
CA GLU A 267 1.90 30.09 -40.30
C GLU A 267 1.27 30.23 -38.91
N ARG A 268 0.30 29.37 -38.63
CA ARG A 268 -0.33 29.24 -37.32
C ARG A 268 0.03 27.91 -36.71
N LYS A 269 0.34 27.91 -35.43
CA LYS A 269 0.78 26.70 -34.69
C LYS A 269 -0.24 26.29 -33.65
N ILE A 270 -0.51 24.99 -33.64
CA ILE A 270 -1.25 24.31 -32.58
C ILE A 270 -0.28 23.36 -31.86
N VAL A 271 -0.05 23.55 -30.58
CA VAL A 271 0.80 22.70 -29.76
C VAL A 271 -0.08 21.87 -28.85
N LEU A 272 0.02 20.54 -28.97
CA LEU A 272 -0.63 19.57 -28.09
C LEU A 272 0.38 19.11 -27.03
N ALA A 273 0.19 19.51 -25.79
CA ALA A 273 1.21 19.31 -24.75
C ALA A 273 0.69 18.52 -23.53
N THR A 274 1.58 17.74 -22.95
CA THR A 274 1.42 17.28 -21.56
C THR A 274 1.79 18.42 -20.60
N PRO A 275 1.69 18.24 -19.24
CA PRO A 275 2.13 19.24 -18.28
C PRO A 275 3.59 19.75 -18.42
N ILE A 276 4.38 19.16 -19.33
CA ILE A 276 5.72 19.67 -19.66
C ILE A 276 5.73 21.12 -20.11
N ALA A 277 4.65 21.58 -20.74
CA ALA A 277 4.49 22.98 -21.18
C ALA A 277 3.89 23.88 -20.09
N GLU A 278 3.70 23.41 -18.86
CA GLU A 278 3.04 24.17 -17.79
C GLU A 278 3.97 25.20 -17.15
N THR A 279 5.27 24.90 -16.98
CA THR A 279 6.22 25.74 -16.22
C THR A 279 7.44 26.15 -17.07
N SER A 280 8.52 25.46 -17.07
CA SER A 280 9.86 25.86 -17.48
C SER A 280 10.05 26.14 -18.97
N LEU A 281 9.13 25.74 -19.87
CA LEU A 281 9.28 25.96 -21.32
C LEU A 281 8.49 27.18 -21.81
N THR A 282 9.14 28.08 -22.49
CA THR A 282 8.45 29.21 -23.15
C THR A 282 8.18 28.83 -24.60
N ILE A 283 6.91 28.83 -25.01
CA ILE A 283 6.48 28.66 -26.38
C ILE A 283 6.03 30.05 -26.85
N GLU A 284 6.76 30.60 -27.78
CA GLU A 284 6.45 31.93 -28.30
C GLU A 284 5.18 31.92 -29.17
N GLY A 285 4.45 33.07 -29.19
CA GLY A 285 3.26 33.21 -30.04
C GLY A 285 1.94 32.71 -29.45
N VAL A 286 1.95 31.98 -28.33
CA VAL A 286 0.73 31.43 -27.71
C VAL A 286 -0.15 32.54 -27.16
N ARG A 287 -1.41 32.62 -27.68
CA ARG A 287 -2.49 33.51 -27.21
C ARG A 287 -3.71 32.75 -26.73
N ILE A 288 -3.83 31.49 -27.10
CA ILE A 288 -4.98 30.66 -26.75
C ILE A 288 -4.53 29.42 -26.03
N VAL A 289 -5.17 29.15 -24.90
CA VAL A 289 -4.95 27.92 -24.11
C VAL A 289 -6.24 27.11 -24.10
N ILE A 290 -6.12 25.83 -24.39
CA ILE A 290 -7.17 24.84 -24.16
C ILE A 290 -6.72 23.92 -23.02
N ASP A 291 -7.46 23.93 -21.94
CA ASP A 291 -7.11 23.12 -20.76
C ASP A 291 -8.13 22.00 -20.58
N SER A 292 -7.65 20.77 -20.70
CA SER A 292 -8.48 19.56 -20.49
C SER A 292 -8.95 19.37 -19.05
N GLY A 293 -8.27 19.96 -18.06
CA GLY A 293 -8.53 19.76 -16.63
C GLY A 293 -7.97 18.45 -16.07
N PHE A 294 -7.13 17.75 -16.84
CA PHE A 294 -6.53 16.49 -16.44
C PHE A 294 -5.01 16.46 -16.62
N CYS A 295 -4.36 15.62 -15.83
CA CYS A 295 -2.95 15.26 -15.97
C CYS A 295 -2.74 13.77 -15.65
N ARG A 296 -1.59 13.23 -16.04
CA ARG A 296 -1.13 11.92 -15.52
C ARG A 296 -0.22 12.14 -14.34
N GLN A 297 -0.53 11.41 -13.27
CA GLN A 297 0.23 11.40 -12.03
C GLN A 297 0.68 9.98 -11.72
N LEU A 298 1.90 9.83 -11.22
CA LEU A 298 2.40 8.57 -10.71
C LEU A 298 1.87 8.39 -9.29
N VAL A 299 1.07 7.36 -9.07
CA VAL A 299 0.49 7.00 -7.77
C VAL A 299 1.15 5.73 -7.26
N TYR A 300 1.66 5.78 -6.04
CA TYR A 300 2.26 4.63 -5.37
C TYR A 300 1.20 3.91 -4.54
N ASP A 301 0.95 2.63 -4.84
CA ASP A 301 0.07 1.78 -4.04
C ASP A 301 0.86 1.13 -2.90
N VAL A 302 0.66 1.62 -1.70
CA VAL A 302 1.31 1.18 -0.47
C VAL A 302 1.13 -0.33 -0.21
N ARG A 303 -0.02 -0.91 -0.62
CA ARG A 303 -0.32 -2.34 -0.38
C ARG A 303 0.46 -3.26 -1.30
N THR A 304 0.72 -2.81 -2.50
CA THR A 304 1.37 -3.63 -3.54
C THR A 304 2.83 -3.28 -3.74
N GLY A 305 3.29 -2.13 -3.22
CA GLY A 305 4.63 -1.59 -3.47
C GLY A 305 4.85 -1.23 -4.95
N LEU A 306 3.79 -0.94 -5.68
CA LEU A 306 3.83 -0.65 -7.12
C LEU A 306 3.38 0.78 -7.38
N SER A 307 4.07 1.45 -8.29
CA SER A 307 3.63 2.73 -8.83
C SER A 307 2.93 2.52 -10.17
N HIS A 308 1.82 3.23 -10.39
CA HIS A 308 1.11 3.23 -11.66
C HIS A 308 0.73 4.65 -12.07
N LEU A 309 0.61 4.89 -13.38
CA LEU A 309 0.16 6.18 -13.90
C LEU A 309 -1.36 6.24 -13.91
N GLU A 310 -1.92 7.20 -13.18
CA GLU A 310 -3.34 7.48 -13.16
C GLU A 310 -3.66 8.82 -13.83
N THR A 311 -4.79 8.91 -14.53
CA THR A 311 -5.33 10.17 -15.04
C THR A 311 -6.19 10.81 -13.96
N VAL A 312 -5.71 11.92 -13.41
CA VAL A 312 -6.35 12.65 -12.31
C VAL A 312 -6.75 14.06 -12.75
N ARG A 313 -7.68 14.67 -12.01
CA ARG A 313 -8.02 16.08 -12.18
C ARG A 313 -6.88 16.95 -11.66
N ILE A 314 -6.60 18.06 -12.37
CA ILE A 314 -5.61 19.04 -11.94
C ILE A 314 -6.12 19.85 -10.74
N SER A 315 -5.19 20.50 -10.04
CA SER A 315 -5.48 21.48 -9.00
C SER A 315 -5.69 22.90 -9.58
N LYS A 316 -6.23 23.81 -8.78
CA LYS A 316 -6.48 25.20 -9.20
C LYS A 316 -5.20 25.96 -9.54
N ASP A 317 -4.13 25.74 -8.80
CA ASP A 317 -2.81 26.31 -9.08
C ASP A 317 -2.30 25.90 -10.47
N MET A 318 -2.44 24.61 -10.86
CA MET A 318 -2.08 24.14 -12.20
C MET A 318 -2.95 24.82 -13.28
N ALA A 319 -4.25 24.93 -13.05
CA ALA A 319 -5.16 25.60 -13.98
C ALA A 319 -4.81 27.11 -14.17
N ILE A 320 -4.38 27.78 -13.09
CA ILE A 320 -3.91 29.17 -13.14
C ILE A 320 -2.62 29.27 -13.95
N GLN A 321 -1.64 28.37 -13.73
CA GLN A 321 -0.38 28.34 -14.45
C GLN A 321 -0.59 28.10 -15.95
N ARG A 322 -1.43 27.12 -16.32
CA ARG A 322 -1.80 26.86 -17.72
C ARG A 322 -2.47 28.05 -18.39
N ARG A 323 -3.45 28.67 -17.72
CA ARG A 323 -4.11 29.90 -18.18
C ARG A 323 -3.09 31.00 -18.44
N GLY A 324 -2.13 31.18 -17.52
CA GLY A 324 -1.08 32.20 -17.62
C GLY A 324 -0.25 32.10 -18.89
N ARG A 325 -0.19 30.94 -19.56
CA ARG A 325 0.51 30.78 -20.83
C ARG A 325 -0.08 31.65 -21.96
N ALA A 326 -1.38 31.91 -21.95
CA ALA A 326 -2.06 32.72 -22.95
C ALA A 326 -1.75 34.25 -22.82
N GLY A 327 -1.39 34.73 -21.61
CA GLY A 327 -1.21 36.16 -21.33
C GLY A 327 0.26 36.61 -21.30
N ARG A 328 1.20 35.90 -21.92
CA ARG A 328 2.64 36.28 -21.89
C ARG A 328 3.01 37.35 -22.87
N VAL A 329 2.42 37.37 -24.06
CA VAL A 329 2.81 38.22 -25.16
C VAL A 329 1.78 39.31 -25.43
N ALA A 330 0.50 38.98 -25.31
CA ALA A 330 -0.65 39.83 -25.51
C ALA A 330 -1.85 39.34 -24.72
N GLU A 331 -2.98 40.06 -24.81
CA GLU A 331 -4.26 39.56 -24.28
C GLU A 331 -4.60 38.18 -24.85
N GLY A 332 -5.01 37.28 -23.98
CA GLY A 332 -5.23 35.88 -24.31
C GLY A 332 -6.58 35.33 -23.92
N ILE A 333 -6.80 34.10 -24.33
CA ILE A 333 -8.03 33.35 -24.04
C ILE A 333 -7.67 31.97 -23.52
N CYS A 334 -8.41 31.52 -22.48
CA CYS A 334 -8.28 30.21 -21.95
C CYS A 334 -9.64 29.50 -21.94
N TYR A 335 -9.72 28.38 -22.66
CA TYR A 335 -10.86 27.47 -22.61
C TYR A 335 -10.60 26.41 -21.55
N ARG A 336 -11.46 26.34 -20.52
CA ARG A 336 -11.49 25.31 -19.50
C ARG A 336 -12.56 24.28 -19.83
N LEU A 337 -12.16 23.03 -20.08
CA LEU A 337 -13.09 21.97 -20.48
C LEU A 337 -13.78 21.32 -19.28
N TRP A 338 -14.17 22.15 -18.32
CA TRP A 338 -14.96 21.78 -17.15
C TRP A 338 -15.88 22.93 -16.74
N SER A 339 -16.90 22.60 -15.94
CA SER A 339 -17.86 23.55 -15.46
C SER A 339 -17.29 24.45 -14.34
N LYS A 340 -17.79 25.67 -14.20
CA LYS A 340 -17.40 26.57 -13.11
C LYS A 340 -17.71 25.97 -11.72
N THR A 341 -18.77 25.17 -11.62
CA THR A 341 -19.12 24.47 -10.39
C THR A 341 -18.08 23.44 -10.01
N SER A 342 -17.60 22.64 -10.96
CA SER A 342 -16.57 21.63 -10.71
C SER A 342 -15.24 22.25 -10.31
N GLU A 343 -14.93 23.47 -10.74
CA GLU A 343 -13.72 24.16 -10.28
C GLU A 343 -13.72 24.42 -8.78
N HIS A 344 -14.86 24.70 -8.17
CA HIS A 344 -14.92 24.87 -6.71
C HIS A 344 -14.57 23.60 -5.94
N LEU A 345 -14.77 22.43 -6.54
CA LEU A 345 -14.44 21.12 -5.97
C LEU A 345 -12.98 20.70 -6.19
N MET A 346 -12.24 21.42 -7.05
CA MET A 346 -10.82 21.13 -7.28
C MET A 346 -9.98 21.48 -6.04
N GLN A 347 -8.92 20.72 -5.82
CA GLN A 347 -7.92 21.02 -4.80
C GLN A 347 -7.28 22.39 -5.10
N GLU A 348 -7.01 23.19 -4.07
CA GLU A 348 -6.39 24.52 -4.23
C GLU A 348 -4.98 24.39 -4.82
N GLN A 349 -4.18 23.48 -4.27
CA GLN A 349 -2.80 23.23 -4.66
C GLN A 349 -2.58 21.75 -4.94
N ARG A 350 -1.59 21.42 -5.76
CA ARG A 350 -1.14 20.04 -5.94
C ARG A 350 -0.57 19.51 -4.63
N LYS A 351 -0.81 18.25 -4.36
CA LYS A 351 -0.16 17.59 -3.22
C LYS A 351 1.33 17.45 -3.48
N PRO A 352 2.18 17.71 -2.49
CA PRO A 352 3.60 17.41 -2.58
C PRO A 352 3.84 15.94 -2.93
N GLU A 353 4.75 15.68 -3.85
CA GLU A 353 5.04 14.31 -4.31
C GLU A 353 5.50 13.39 -3.17
N ILE A 354 6.12 13.95 -2.14
CA ILE A 354 6.60 13.25 -0.95
C ILE A 354 5.49 12.53 -0.15
N GLU A 355 4.23 12.95 -0.30
CA GLU A 355 3.08 12.30 0.36
C GLU A 355 2.60 11.04 -0.37
N GLU A 356 2.82 10.93 -1.70
CA GLU A 356 2.20 9.94 -2.56
C GLU A 356 3.19 9.03 -3.30
N ALA A 357 4.49 9.36 -3.32
CA ALA A 357 5.49 8.62 -4.08
C ALA A 357 6.12 7.44 -3.31
N ASP A 358 6.87 6.61 -4.05
CA ASP A 358 7.79 5.64 -3.46
C ASP A 358 8.98 6.37 -2.82
N LEU A 359 9.08 6.26 -1.49
CA LEU A 359 10.13 6.92 -0.72
C LEU A 359 11.42 6.09 -0.59
N THR A 360 11.52 4.92 -1.21
CA THR A 360 12.67 4.03 -1.07
C THR A 360 14.01 4.69 -1.44
N PRO A 361 14.14 5.40 -2.58
CA PRO A 361 15.38 6.12 -2.90
C PRO A 361 15.70 7.21 -1.89
N MET A 362 14.68 7.97 -1.48
CA MET A 362 14.81 9.07 -0.52
C MET A 362 15.33 8.57 0.84
N VAL A 363 14.74 7.51 1.38
CA VAL A 363 15.16 6.95 2.67
C VAL A 363 16.59 6.41 2.61
N LEU A 364 17.01 5.82 1.48
CA LEU A 364 18.38 5.38 1.29
C LEU A 364 19.35 6.57 1.23
N ASP A 365 19.02 7.65 0.54
CA ASP A 365 19.84 8.86 0.47
C ASP A 365 19.99 9.50 1.86
N ILE A 366 18.92 9.56 2.65
CA ILE A 366 18.94 10.06 4.04
C ILE A 366 19.84 9.19 4.92
N ALA A 367 19.71 7.88 4.84
CA ALA A 367 20.57 6.96 5.59
C ALA A 367 22.06 7.09 5.16
N ALA A 368 22.31 7.29 3.86
CA ALA A 368 23.66 7.50 3.33
C ALA A 368 24.25 8.87 3.73
N PHE A 369 23.41 9.89 3.90
CA PHE A 369 23.80 11.19 4.45
C PHE A 369 24.23 11.08 5.92
N GLY A 370 23.76 10.07 6.64
CA GLY A 370 24.13 9.80 8.03
C GLY A 370 22.98 9.92 9.03
N GLU A 371 21.75 10.11 8.54
CA GLU A 371 20.57 10.23 9.38
C GLU A 371 19.75 8.93 9.32
N SER A 372 19.54 8.29 10.48
CA SER A 372 18.82 7.02 10.57
C SER A 372 17.30 7.19 10.67
N ASP A 373 16.85 8.33 11.16
CA ASP A 373 15.42 8.66 11.22
C ASP A 373 15.04 9.72 10.18
N PRO A 374 14.37 9.33 9.08
CA PRO A 374 13.93 10.28 8.07
C PRO A 374 12.99 11.38 8.59
N MET A 375 12.34 11.17 9.74
CA MET A 375 11.41 12.16 10.31
C MET A 375 12.13 13.29 11.06
N SER A 376 13.39 13.14 11.40
CA SER A 376 14.19 14.15 12.13
C SER A 376 14.62 15.34 11.29
N LEU A 377 14.56 15.22 9.95
CA LEU A 377 14.97 16.31 9.05
C LEU A 377 13.97 17.48 9.08
N PRO A 378 14.44 18.70 8.82
CA PRO A 378 13.62 19.93 8.77
C PRO A 378 12.75 19.99 7.50
N TRP A 379 11.71 19.17 7.45
CA TRP A 379 10.80 19.09 6.33
C TRP A 379 9.88 20.30 6.24
N LEU A 380 9.65 20.81 5.05
CA LEU A 380 8.54 21.73 4.78
C LEU A 380 7.20 21.01 4.83
N THR A 381 7.14 19.80 4.26
CA THR A 381 6.02 18.86 4.40
C THR A 381 6.60 17.51 4.78
N SER A 382 6.18 16.97 5.92
CA SER A 382 6.68 15.69 6.40
C SER A 382 6.20 14.55 5.52
N PRO A 383 7.06 13.58 5.20
CA PRO A 383 6.66 12.38 4.45
C PRO A 383 5.67 11.52 5.22
N SER A 384 4.91 10.69 4.52
CA SER A 384 3.97 9.75 5.14
C SER A 384 4.68 8.65 5.93
N ASN A 385 4.27 8.42 7.17
CA ASN A 385 4.80 7.34 8.01
C ASN A 385 4.65 5.95 7.37
N SER A 386 3.54 5.69 6.68
CA SER A 386 3.30 4.42 5.99
C SER A 386 4.26 4.21 4.82
N ASN A 387 4.55 5.27 4.05
CA ASN A 387 5.48 5.19 2.93
C ASN A 387 6.93 5.02 3.42
N ILE A 388 7.31 5.69 4.52
CA ILE A 388 8.62 5.48 5.17
C ILE A 388 8.76 4.05 5.69
N PHE A 389 7.72 3.52 6.37
CA PHE A 389 7.74 2.15 6.86
C PHE A 389 7.98 1.15 5.73
N ASN A 390 7.26 1.27 4.62
CA ASN A 390 7.45 0.41 3.46
C ASN A 390 8.82 0.57 2.81
N ALA A 391 9.31 1.80 2.70
CA ALA A 391 10.65 2.08 2.19
C ALA A 391 11.74 1.43 3.06
N LYS A 392 11.66 1.58 4.39
CA LYS A 392 12.58 0.93 5.33
C LYS A 392 12.52 -0.59 5.22
N HIS A 393 11.31 -1.17 5.17
CA HIS A 393 11.12 -2.62 5.02
C HIS A 393 11.75 -3.15 3.72
N LEU A 394 11.55 -2.44 2.62
CA LEU A 394 12.18 -2.77 1.36
C LEU A 394 13.72 -2.67 1.42
N LEU A 395 14.26 -1.58 1.98
CA LEU A 395 15.70 -1.38 2.09
C LEU A 395 16.36 -2.42 3.00
N LEU A 396 15.68 -2.88 4.06
CA LEU A 396 16.11 -4.01 4.88
C LEU A 396 16.19 -5.29 4.05
N SER A 397 15.16 -5.61 3.26
CA SER A 397 15.13 -6.78 2.39
C SER A 397 16.22 -6.75 1.33
N LEU A 398 16.58 -5.56 0.85
CA LEU A 398 17.69 -5.33 -0.08
C LEU A 398 19.06 -5.30 0.63
N GLN A 399 19.10 -5.40 1.96
CA GLN A 399 20.33 -5.28 2.78
C GLN A 399 21.03 -3.93 2.61
N ALA A 400 20.27 -2.88 2.29
CA ALA A 400 20.78 -1.52 2.09
C ALA A 400 20.92 -0.76 3.41
N ILE A 401 20.08 -1.06 4.40
CA ILE A 401 20.13 -0.53 5.76
C ILE A 401 20.10 -1.66 6.77
N ASN A 402 20.54 -1.37 8.00
CA ASN A 402 20.41 -2.23 9.18
C ASN A 402 19.06 -2.00 9.87
N GLU A 403 18.73 -2.82 10.88
CA GLU A 403 17.48 -2.70 11.66
C GLU A 403 17.35 -1.36 12.40
N ASP A 404 18.46 -0.75 12.79
CA ASP A 404 18.52 0.58 13.40
C ASP A 404 18.36 1.74 12.40
N GLY A 405 18.20 1.45 11.11
CA GLY A 405 18.08 2.43 10.03
C GLY A 405 19.41 2.93 9.47
N SER A 406 20.54 2.54 10.02
CA SER A 406 21.85 2.93 9.52
C SER A 406 22.19 2.28 8.18
N VAL A 407 22.91 3.01 7.31
CA VAL A 407 23.27 2.53 5.97
C VAL A 407 24.36 1.46 6.02
N THR A 408 24.20 0.37 5.29
CA THR A 408 25.22 -0.68 5.13
C THR A 408 26.29 -0.26 4.09
N LEU A 409 27.41 -1.00 4.04
CA LEU A 409 28.41 -0.82 2.96
C LEU A 409 27.80 -1.02 1.55
N LEU A 410 26.87 -1.96 1.43
CA LEU A 410 26.15 -2.19 0.19
C LEU A 410 25.20 -1.04 -0.11
N GLY A 411 24.47 -0.55 0.90
CA GLY A 411 23.58 0.60 0.78
C GLY A 411 24.31 1.87 0.32
N ARG A 412 25.50 2.14 0.84
CA ARG A 412 26.36 3.27 0.38
C ARG A 412 26.70 3.14 -1.12
N LYS A 413 27.06 1.94 -1.56
CA LYS A 413 27.31 1.66 -2.99
C LYS A 413 26.04 1.84 -3.82
N MET A 414 24.87 1.42 -3.32
CA MET A 414 23.60 1.64 -4.01
C MET A 414 23.28 3.13 -4.14
N ALA A 415 23.42 3.92 -3.08
CA ALA A 415 23.17 5.35 -3.08
C ALA A 415 24.09 6.12 -4.05
N SER A 416 25.29 5.60 -4.34
CA SER A 416 26.19 6.20 -5.32
C SER A 416 25.74 6.05 -6.79
N LEU A 417 24.84 5.10 -7.07
CA LEU A 417 24.30 4.86 -8.41
C LEU A 417 23.05 5.70 -8.67
N PRO A 418 22.93 6.33 -9.86
CA PRO A 418 21.80 7.20 -10.16
C PRO A 418 20.55 6.43 -10.59
N CYS A 419 20.12 5.44 -9.82
CA CYS A 419 18.98 4.59 -10.13
C CYS A 419 18.23 4.18 -8.85
N HIS A 420 17.08 3.56 -9.03
CA HIS A 420 16.33 3.01 -7.90
C HIS A 420 17.15 1.93 -7.16
N PRO A 421 17.08 1.85 -5.80
CA PRO A 421 17.86 0.88 -5.00
C PRO A 421 17.74 -0.59 -5.47
N ARG A 422 16.59 -1.00 -5.98
CA ARG A 422 16.38 -2.35 -6.56
C ARG A 422 17.29 -2.60 -7.76
N ILE A 423 17.39 -1.63 -8.67
CA ILE A 423 18.24 -1.71 -9.88
C ILE A 423 19.71 -1.67 -9.46
N ALA A 424 20.05 -0.80 -8.50
CA ALA A 424 21.39 -0.75 -7.94
C ALA A 424 21.78 -2.11 -7.31
N LYS A 425 20.89 -2.74 -6.54
CA LYS A 425 21.11 -4.07 -5.96
C LYS A 425 21.40 -5.12 -7.03
N MET A 426 20.60 -5.15 -8.12
CA MET A 426 20.80 -6.07 -9.25
C MET A 426 22.20 -5.95 -9.84
N MET A 427 22.63 -4.73 -10.13
CA MET A 427 23.96 -4.47 -10.69
C MET A 427 25.09 -4.84 -9.72
N LEU A 428 24.95 -4.51 -8.44
CA LEU A 428 25.98 -4.73 -7.42
C LEU A 428 26.09 -6.19 -6.95
N ASN A 429 25.00 -6.96 -7.08
CA ASN A 429 24.98 -8.39 -6.75
C ASN A 429 25.61 -9.27 -7.82
N SER A 430 25.86 -8.74 -9.02
CA SER A 430 26.48 -9.46 -10.14
C SER A 430 27.90 -9.87 -9.79
N LYS A 431 28.22 -11.15 -9.98
CA LYS A 431 29.50 -11.76 -9.54
C LYS A 431 30.60 -11.62 -10.58
N THR A 432 30.26 -11.79 -11.84
CA THR A 432 31.22 -11.75 -12.96
C THR A 432 31.06 -10.45 -13.76
N ASP A 433 32.08 -10.10 -14.54
CA ASP A 433 32.02 -8.90 -15.39
C ASP A 433 30.96 -9.04 -16.50
N ALA A 434 30.73 -10.26 -16.98
CA ALA A 434 29.67 -10.57 -17.94
C ALA A 434 28.27 -10.32 -17.30
N GLN A 435 28.06 -10.80 -16.08
CA GLN A 435 26.82 -10.53 -15.33
C GLN A 435 26.62 -9.04 -15.04
N LYS A 436 27.68 -8.31 -14.69
CA LYS A 436 27.59 -6.86 -14.49
C LYS A 436 27.23 -6.13 -15.78
N ALA A 437 27.82 -6.54 -16.92
CA ALA A 437 27.49 -5.98 -18.22
C ALA A 437 26.01 -6.27 -18.58
N LEU A 438 25.54 -7.51 -18.34
CA LEU A 438 24.15 -7.89 -18.50
C LEU A 438 23.22 -7.04 -17.59
N ALA A 439 23.55 -6.93 -16.31
CA ALA A 439 22.75 -6.13 -15.36
C ALA A 439 22.70 -4.65 -15.74
N CYS A 440 23.77 -4.07 -16.34
CA CYS A 440 23.75 -2.72 -16.89
C CYS A 440 22.81 -2.59 -18.10
N ASP A 441 22.80 -3.59 -18.99
CA ASP A 441 21.88 -3.62 -20.14
C ASP A 441 20.43 -3.72 -19.64
N MET A 442 20.14 -4.59 -18.66
CA MET A 442 18.82 -4.74 -18.03
C MET A 442 18.37 -3.46 -17.31
N ALA A 443 19.26 -2.85 -16.53
CA ALA A 443 18.98 -1.59 -15.84
C ALA A 443 18.53 -0.50 -16.82
N ALA A 444 19.21 -0.39 -17.95
CA ALA A 444 18.88 0.58 -19.00
C ALA A 444 17.52 0.31 -19.66
N VAL A 445 17.19 -0.97 -19.89
CA VAL A 445 15.85 -1.35 -20.42
C VAL A 445 14.74 -1.07 -19.41
N LEU A 446 14.99 -1.30 -18.12
CA LEU A 446 13.99 -1.05 -17.06
C LEU A 446 13.71 0.43 -16.80
N GLU A 447 14.65 1.31 -17.11
CA GLU A 447 14.51 2.76 -16.86
C GLU A 447 13.95 3.55 -18.04
N GLU A 448 13.93 3.00 -19.21
CA GLU A 448 13.44 3.68 -20.42
C GLU A 448 12.19 3.00 -20.96
N LYS A 449 11.50 3.70 -21.86
CA LYS A 449 10.35 3.12 -22.55
C LYS A 449 10.80 1.93 -23.38
N ASP A 450 10.13 0.78 -23.22
CA ASP A 450 10.36 -0.41 -24.01
C ASP A 450 10.18 -0.14 -25.51
N PRO A 451 11.23 -0.26 -26.34
CA PRO A 451 11.13 -0.07 -27.79
C PRO A 451 10.27 -1.12 -28.48
N MET A 452 9.99 -2.23 -27.80
CA MET A 452 9.17 -3.36 -28.26
C MET A 452 7.79 -3.38 -27.62
N SER A 453 7.30 -2.27 -27.05
CA SER A 453 6.02 -2.20 -26.37
C SER A 453 4.78 -2.51 -27.24
N GLU A 454 4.95 -2.62 -28.54
CA GLU A 454 3.93 -3.05 -29.50
C GLU A 454 3.87 -4.59 -29.68
N HIS A 455 4.90 -5.31 -29.19
CA HIS A 455 4.93 -6.78 -29.17
C HIS A 455 4.18 -7.28 -27.92
N GLU A 456 3.43 -8.35 -28.10
CA GLU A 456 2.60 -8.93 -27.03
C GLU A 456 3.39 -9.83 -26.06
N ASP A 457 4.68 -10.09 -26.31
CA ASP A 457 5.49 -10.90 -25.44
C ASP A 457 6.15 -10.09 -24.32
N SER A 458 6.29 -10.75 -23.15
CA SER A 458 6.88 -10.17 -21.93
C SER A 458 8.34 -10.61 -21.68
N ASP A 459 9.02 -11.22 -22.65
CA ASP A 459 10.38 -11.74 -22.48
C ASP A 459 11.43 -10.61 -22.40
N MET A 460 12.04 -10.45 -21.22
CA MET A 460 13.15 -9.54 -21.01
C MET A 460 14.41 -9.97 -21.75
N THR A 461 14.64 -11.28 -21.90
CA THR A 461 15.81 -11.83 -22.59
C THR A 461 15.83 -11.42 -24.04
N LEU A 462 14.67 -11.41 -24.69
CA LEU A 462 14.52 -10.94 -26.06
C LEU A 462 14.90 -9.46 -26.20
N ARG A 463 14.49 -8.59 -25.25
CA ARG A 463 14.87 -7.17 -25.23
C ARG A 463 16.39 -6.99 -25.15
N ILE A 464 17.04 -7.77 -24.30
CA ILE A 464 18.52 -7.74 -24.18
C ILE A 464 19.20 -8.24 -25.45
N ALA A 465 18.72 -9.33 -26.03
CA ALA A 465 19.24 -9.85 -27.27
C ALA A 465 19.12 -8.85 -28.43
N MET A 466 17.99 -8.16 -28.53
CA MET A 466 17.76 -7.11 -29.51
C MET A 466 18.69 -5.89 -29.26
N LEU A 467 18.85 -5.43 -28.05
CA LEU A 467 19.79 -4.34 -27.72
C LEU A 467 21.21 -4.69 -28.16
N ARG A 468 21.69 -5.88 -27.82
CA ARG A 468 23.03 -6.38 -28.15
C ARG A 468 23.24 -6.51 -29.65
N SER A 469 22.24 -7.07 -30.36
CA SER A 469 22.29 -7.21 -31.84
C SER A 469 22.30 -5.83 -32.53
N GLN A 470 21.51 -4.88 -32.10
CA GLN A 470 21.49 -3.52 -32.69
C GLN A 470 22.82 -2.77 -32.42
N ARG A 471 23.42 -3.02 -31.26
CA ARG A 471 24.73 -2.47 -30.88
C ARG A 471 25.85 -3.00 -31.77
N GLU A 472 25.87 -4.30 -32.00
CA GLU A 472 26.84 -4.93 -32.94
C GLU A 472 26.69 -4.41 -34.37
N ARG A 473 25.46 -4.28 -34.86
CA ARG A 473 25.17 -3.77 -36.20
C ARG A 473 25.39 -2.24 -36.31
N LYS A 474 25.72 -1.55 -35.21
CA LYS A 474 25.87 -0.09 -35.15
C LYS A 474 24.63 0.69 -35.66
N ASN A 475 23.46 0.07 -35.56
CA ASN A 475 22.17 0.64 -35.94
C ASN A 475 21.20 0.70 -34.75
N LEU A 476 21.45 1.59 -33.84
CA LEU A 476 20.72 1.66 -32.56
C LEU A 476 19.28 2.14 -32.70
N GLY A 477 18.95 3.02 -33.65
CA GLY A 477 17.60 3.51 -33.84
C GLY A 477 16.85 3.87 -32.52
N LYS A 478 15.74 3.20 -32.26
CA LYS A 478 14.96 3.35 -31.02
C LYS A 478 15.72 2.94 -29.73
N TRP A 479 16.80 2.14 -29.86
CA TRP A 479 17.62 1.63 -28.77
C TRP A 479 18.75 2.59 -28.33
N ALA A 480 18.98 3.68 -29.07
CA ALA A 480 20.13 4.57 -28.86
C ALA A 480 20.20 5.11 -27.42
N ARG A 481 19.07 5.49 -26.82
CA ARG A 481 19.02 6.01 -25.46
C ARG A 481 19.32 4.91 -24.44
N ILE A 482 18.76 3.74 -24.61
CA ILE A 482 19.02 2.56 -23.75
C ILE A 482 20.49 2.18 -23.81
N ALA A 483 21.07 2.09 -25.01
CA ALA A 483 22.49 1.78 -25.19
C ALA A 483 23.41 2.81 -24.50
N GLN A 484 23.06 4.11 -24.57
CA GLN A 484 23.79 5.18 -23.87
C GLN A 484 23.75 5.00 -22.36
N ILE A 485 22.56 4.74 -21.77
CA ILE A 485 22.41 4.51 -20.34
C ILE A 485 23.19 3.28 -19.89
N ALA A 486 23.09 2.18 -20.62
CA ALA A 486 23.85 0.96 -20.35
C ALA A 486 25.38 1.22 -20.38
N GLN A 487 25.86 2.03 -21.32
CA GLN A 487 27.25 2.44 -21.40
C GLN A 487 27.69 3.24 -20.16
N GLU A 488 26.85 4.18 -19.69
CA GLU A 488 27.16 4.96 -18.49
C GLU A 488 27.22 4.09 -17.23
N TYR A 489 26.30 3.14 -17.08
CA TYR A 489 26.35 2.18 -15.98
C TYR A 489 27.60 1.30 -16.03
N ARG A 490 27.95 0.78 -17.22
CA ARG A 490 29.19 0.00 -17.39
C ARG A 490 30.43 0.84 -17.05
N ARG A 491 30.44 2.13 -17.42
CA ARG A 491 31.54 3.05 -17.04
C ARG A 491 31.65 3.20 -15.52
N MET A 492 30.51 3.37 -14.83
CA MET A 492 30.47 3.51 -13.36
C MET A 492 30.95 2.22 -12.67
N LEU A 493 30.56 1.07 -13.17
CA LEU A 493 30.97 -0.23 -12.63
C LEU A 493 32.32 -0.72 -13.15
N LYS A 494 32.98 0.03 -14.06
CA LYS A 494 34.28 -0.29 -14.67
C LYS A 494 34.30 -1.64 -15.39
N VAL A 495 33.21 -1.98 -16.09
CA VAL A 495 33.08 -3.21 -16.87
C VAL A 495 33.00 -2.91 -18.36
N LYS A 496 33.50 -3.86 -19.17
CA LYS A 496 33.46 -3.76 -20.63
C LYS A 496 32.06 -4.14 -21.14
N GLU A 497 31.79 -3.73 -22.37
CA GLU A 497 30.62 -4.17 -23.12
C GLU A 497 30.71 -5.68 -23.43
N ASP A 498 29.56 -6.36 -23.29
CA ASP A 498 29.40 -7.76 -23.64
C ASP A 498 28.19 -7.92 -24.55
N ASN A 499 28.37 -8.60 -25.68
CA ASN A 499 27.31 -8.85 -26.66
C ASN A 499 27.06 -10.37 -26.90
N HIS A 500 27.67 -11.25 -26.08
CA HIS A 500 27.40 -12.68 -26.17
C HIS A 500 25.92 -13.01 -25.90
N PRO A 501 25.40 -14.12 -26.43
CA PRO A 501 24.06 -14.59 -26.09
C PRO A 501 23.88 -14.73 -24.58
N VAL A 502 22.66 -14.48 -24.10
CA VAL A 502 22.32 -14.45 -22.69
C VAL A 502 21.49 -15.66 -22.31
N ASP A 503 21.81 -16.27 -21.18
CA ASP A 503 20.99 -17.31 -20.59
C ASP A 503 19.72 -16.68 -19.98
N PRO A 504 18.50 -17.09 -20.39
CA PRO A 504 17.26 -16.59 -19.84
C PRO A 504 17.13 -16.75 -18.31
N GLU A 505 17.65 -17.85 -17.74
CA GLU A 505 17.62 -18.08 -16.28
C GLU A 505 18.53 -17.11 -15.54
N GLU A 506 19.65 -16.70 -16.14
CA GLU A 506 20.53 -15.67 -15.57
C GLU A 506 19.82 -14.29 -15.52
N VAL A 507 19.07 -13.95 -16.57
CA VAL A 507 18.22 -12.75 -16.59
C VAL A 507 17.20 -12.82 -15.46
N GLY A 508 16.50 -13.95 -15.32
CA GLY A 508 15.53 -14.17 -14.26
C GLY A 508 16.13 -14.07 -12.86
N SER A 509 17.31 -14.65 -12.65
CA SER A 509 18.03 -14.58 -11.36
C SER A 509 18.40 -13.14 -10.98
N LEU A 510 18.84 -12.34 -11.94
CA LEU A 510 19.13 -10.92 -11.73
C LEU A 510 17.86 -10.12 -11.39
N ILE A 511 16.74 -10.36 -12.10
CA ILE A 511 15.44 -9.74 -11.76
C ILE A 511 15.01 -10.15 -10.36
N ALA A 512 15.10 -11.44 -9.99
CA ALA A 512 14.72 -11.92 -8.66
C ALA A 512 15.53 -11.25 -7.54
N SER A 513 16.80 -10.92 -7.80
CA SER A 513 17.65 -10.20 -6.85
C SER A 513 17.18 -8.75 -6.60
N ALA A 514 16.55 -8.12 -7.59
CA ALA A 514 16.01 -6.75 -7.50
C ALA A 514 14.57 -6.73 -6.93
N TYR A 515 13.81 -7.77 -7.26
CA TYR A 515 12.37 -7.86 -6.96
C TYR A 515 12.01 -9.21 -6.29
N PRO A 516 12.56 -9.50 -5.10
CA PRO A 516 12.34 -10.80 -4.45
C PRO A 516 10.88 -11.11 -4.15
N GLU A 517 10.04 -10.09 -3.94
CA GLU A 517 8.59 -10.23 -3.74
C GLU A 517 7.81 -10.48 -5.04
N ARG A 518 8.47 -10.39 -6.20
CA ARG A 518 7.87 -10.58 -7.54
C ARG A 518 8.32 -11.87 -8.23
N ILE A 519 8.88 -12.81 -7.48
CA ILE A 519 9.08 -14.17 -7.95
C ILE A 519 7.70 -14.81 -8.06
N ALA A 520 7.36 -15.39 -9.19
CA ALA A 520 6.03 -15.88 -9.49
C ALA A 520 6.05 -17.38 -9.84
N MET A 521 5.10 -18.11 -9.29
CA MET A 521 4.86 -19.53 -9.54
C MET A 521 3.58 -19.70 -10.34
N ALA A 522 3.61 -20.53 -11.38
CA ALA A 522 2.42 -20.89 -12.14
C ALA A 522 1.37 -21.55 -11.25
N VAL A 523 0.10 -21.22 -11.50
CA VAL A 523 -1.06 -21.83 -10.86
C VAL A 523 -1.88 -22.62 -11.89
N ASP A 524 -3.06 -23.12 -11.53
CA ASP A 524 -3.84 -24.14 -12.28
C ASP A 524 -4.10 -23.82 -13.77
N ASN A 525 -4.12 -22.55 -14.18
CA ASN A 525 -4.38 -22.17 -15.57
C ASN A 525 -3.12 -21.64 -16.25
N ILE A 526 -2.94 -21.95 -17.53
CA ILE A 526 -1.87 -21.40 -18.35
C ILE A 526 -1.96 -19.88 -18.37
N GLY A 527 -0.86 -19.22 -18.04
CA GLY A 527 -0.74 -17.77 -17.97
C GLY A 527 -1.16 -17.15 -16.65
N ASP A 528 -1.73 -17.89 -15.70
CA ASP A 528 -2.00 -17.42 -14.35
C ASP A 528 -0.84 -17.76 -13.41
N PHE A 529 -0.41 -16.77 -12.61
CA PHE A 529 0.71 -16.91 -11.68
C PHE A 529 0.36 -16.27 -10.33
N ARG A 530 1.04 -16.78 -9.30
CA ARG A 530 1.01 -16.16 -7.96
C ARG A 530 2.41 -15.70 -7.58
N MET A 531 2.54 -14.45 -7.16
CA MET A 531 3.82 -13.89 -6.71
C MET A 531 4.15 -14.25 -5.27
N SER A 532 5.43 -14.26 -4.94
CA SER A 532 5.95 -14.45 -3.58
C SER A 532 5.44 -13.42 -2.58
N GLY A 533 5.06 -12.23 -3.04
CA GLY A 533 4.34 -11.22 -2.26
C GLY A 533 2.83 -11.49 -2.07
N GLY A 534 2.29 -12.60 -2.62
CA GLY A 534 0.91 -13.03 -2.45
C GLY A 534 -0.09 -12.54 -3.49
N GLN A 535 0.31 -11.68 -4.43
CA GLN A 535 -0.57 -11.16 -5.47
C GLN A 535 -0.73 -12.15 -6.63
N ASN A 536 -1.92 -12.15 -7.24
CA ASN A 536 -2.19 -12.90 -8.46
C ASN A 536 -1.93 -12.01 -9.67
N ILE A 537 -1.24 -12.56 -10.66
CA ILE A 537 -0.88 -11.91 -11.91
C ILE A 537 -1.20 -12.80 -13.10
N PHE A 538 -1.24 -12.21 -14.28
CA PHE A 538 -1.44 -12.97 -15.51
C PHE A 538 -0.54 -12.49 -16.65
N ILE A 539 -0.23 -13.43 -17.53
CA ILE A 539 0.46 -13.24 -18.82
C ILE A 539 -0.49 -13.75 -19.90
N ASP A 540 -0.47 -13.14 -21.08
CA ASP A 540 -1.29 -13.62 -22.20
C ASP A 540 -0.93 -15.07 -22.52
N ARG A 541 -1.92 -15.89 -22.83
CA ARG A 541 -1.71 -17.33 -23.12
C ARG A 541 -0.86 -17.57 -24.36
N ASN A 542 -0.81 -16.62 -25.26
CA ASN A 542 0.01 -16.68 -26.48
C ASN A 542 1.46 -16.26 -26.24
N ASP A 543 1.75 -15.66 -25.10
CA ASP A 543 3.10 -15.27 -24.71
C ASP A 543 3.89 -16.50 -24.30
N PRO A 544 5.10 -16.75 -24.86
CA PRO A 544 5.95 -17.89 -24.48
C PRO A 544 6.22 -17.99 -22.99
N MET A 545 6.27 -16.86 -22.26
CA MET A 545 6.49 -16.82 -20.82
C MET A 545 5.36 -17.49 -20.03
N SER A 546 4.15 -17.60 -20.59
CA SER A 546 3.01 -18.27 -19.96
C SER A 546 3.23 -19.77 -19.68
N LEU A 547 4.19 -20.40 -20.35
CA LEU A 547 4.48 -21.84 -20.25
C LEU A 547 5.50 -22.19 -19.16
N HIS A 548 6.17 -21.21 -18.58
CA HIS A 548 7.17 -21.44 -17.55
C HIS A 548 6.54 -21.65 -16.17
N SER A 549 7.11 -22.57 -15.38
CA SER A 549 6.63 -22.84 -14.01
C SER A 549 7.03 -21.73 -13.03
N TRP A 550 8.16 -21.08 -13.26
CA TRP A 550 8.70 -20.03 -12.41
C TRP A 550 9.18 -18.86 -13.23
N LEU A 551 8.78 -17.66 -12.83
CA LEU A 551 9.16 -16.41 -13.46
C LEU A 551 9.63 -15.40 -12.42
N ALA A 552 10.58 -14.57 -12.80
CA ALA A 552 10.90 -13.33 -12.12
C ALA A 552 10.27 -12.15 -12.89
N ILE A 553 9.47 -11.32 -12.20
CA ILE A 553 8.67 -10.27 -12.83
C ILE A 553 9.37 -8.92 -12.64
N ALA A 554 9.76 -8.30 -13.74
CA ALA A 554 10.41 -7.00 -13.74
C ALA A 554 9.42 -5.84 -13.82
N SER A 555 8.38 -5.98 -14.66
CA SER A 555 7.37 -4.92 -14.84
C SER A 555 5.96 -5.51 -14.94
N LEU A 556 5.03 -4.89 -14.24
CA LEU A 556 3.62 -5.27 -14.25
C LEU A 556 2.72 -4.05 -13.98
N ASN A 557 1.44 -4.18 -14.30
CA ASN A 557 0.40 -3.23 -13.92
C ASN A 557 -0.50 -3.86 -12.84
N SER A 558 -0.77 -3.14 -11.77
CA SER A 558 -1.62 -3.59 -10.66
C SER A 558 -3.08 -3.15 -10.78
N ALA A 559 -3.51 -2.61 -11.90
CA ALA A 559 -4.90 -2.19 -12.11
C ALA A 559 -5.85 -3.40 -12.17
N GLY A 560 -6.76 -3.53 -11.20
CA GLY A 560 -7.76 -4.59 -11.13
C GLY A 560 -7.46 -5.69 -10.12
N SER A 561 -8.18 -6.81 -10.24
CA SER A 561 -8.04 -7.97 -9.33
C SER A 561 -6.80 -8.84 -9.60
N LYS A 562 -6.29 -8.81 -10.84
CA LYS A 562 -5.06 -9.49 -11.26
C LYS A 562 -4.16 -8.49 -12.00
N GLY A 563 -2.87 -8.49 -11.68
CA GLY A 563 -1.89 -7.66 -12.39
C GLY A 563 -1.53 -8.24 -13.77
N LYS A 564 -1.45 -7.40 -14.82
CA LYS A 564 -0.90 -7.80 -16.12
C LYS A 564 0.61 -7.63 -16.12
N VAL A 565 1.34 -8.65 -16.52
CA VAL A 565 2.81 -8.64 -16.67
C VAL A 565 3.19 -8.00 -18.01
N PHE A 566 4.24 -7.17 -18.00
CA PHE A 566 4.81 -6.55 -19.19
C PHE A 566 6.24 -7.01 -19.47
N LEU A 567 7.03 -7.29 -18.40
CA LEU A 567 8.40 -7.80 -18.53
C LEU A 567 8.66 -8.85 -17.46
N SER A 568 9.17 -9.99 -17.89
CA SER A 568 9.53 -11.13 -17.05
C SER A 568 10.68 -11.93 -17.67
N ALA A 569 11.25 -12.83 -16.90
CA ALA A 569 12.17 -13.85 -17.40
C ALA A 569 12.01 -15.15 -16.60
N PRO A 570 12.30 -16.32 -17.19
CA PRO A 570 12.29 -17.58 -16.46
C PRO A 570 13.38 -17.60 -15.39
N VAL A 571 13.12 -18.28 -14.28
CA VAL A 571 14.09 -18.40 -13.19
C VAL A 571 14.11 -19.85 -12.67
N SER A 572 15.32 -20.36 -12.42
CA SER A 572 15.49 -21.66 -11.79
C SER A 572 15.20 -21.56 -10.28
N ILE A 573 14.37 -22.45 -9.78
CA ILE A 573 14.06 -22.52 -8.34
C ILE A 573 15.31 -22.80 -7.49
N ASN A 574 16.33 -23.45 -8.07
CA ASN A 574 17.57 -23.78 -7.38
C ASN A 574 18.43 -22.54 -7.08
N ASP A 575 18.25 -21.47 -7.86
CA ASP A 575 19.00 -20.22 -7.71
C ASP A 575 18.32 -19.23 -6.77
N LEU A 576 17.11 -19.58 -6.29
CA LEU A 576 16.31 -18.69 -5.45
C LEU A 576 16.55 -18.96 -3.96
N PRO A 577 16.66 -17.92 -3.13
CA PRO A 577 16.76 -18.08 -1.69
C PRO A 577 15.44 -18.63 -1.15
N THR A 578 15.51 -19.76 -0.48
CA THR A 578 14.36 -20.38 0.19
C THR A 578 14.54 -20.34 1.70
N SER A 579 13.45 -20.17 2.42
CA SER A 579 13.41 -20.28 3.87
C SER A 579 12.55 -21.46 4.29
N THR A 580 12.98 -22.17 5.36
CA THR A 580 12.21 -23.28 5.90
C THR A 580 11.37 -22.82 7.07
N PHE A 581 10.06 -23.08 7.03
CA PHE A 581 9.11 -22.76 8.07
C PHE A 581 8.41 -24.02 8.56
N THR A 582 8.19 -24.10 9.86
CA THR A 582 7.28 -25.08 10.44
C THR A 582 5.87 -24.51 10.39
N ASN A 583 4.99 -25.14 9.62
CA ASN A 583 3.58 -24.80 9.55
C ASN A 583 2.77 -25.81 10.37
N ILE A 584 2.17 -25.32 11.45
CA ILE A 584 1.27 -26.11 12.28
C ILE A 584 -0.11 -25.51 12.11
N SER A 585 -1.07 -26.31 11.66
CA SER A 585 -2.42 -25.84 11.41
C SER A 585 -3.44 -26.92 11.73
N TRP A 586 -4.68 -26.51 12.00
CA TRP A 586 -5.79 -27.44 12.14
C TRP A 586 -6.43 -27.68 10.77
N ASP A 587 -6.49 -28.94 10.35
CA ASP A 587 -7.21 -29.36 9.15
C ASP A 587 -8.63 -29.75 9.54
N SER A 588 -9.61 -28.87 9.30
CA SER A 588 -11.02 -29.08 9.63
C SER A 588 -11.65 -30.27 8.90
N LYS A 589 -11.14 -30.63 7.71
CA LYS A 589 -11.65 -31.77 6.93
C LYS A 589 -11.13 -33.09 7.49
N ALA A 590 -9.86 -33.13 7.85
CA ALA A 590 -9.26 -34.32 8.47
C ALA A 590 -9.56 -34.41 9.96
N GLY A 591 -9.99 -33.31 10.59
CA GLY A 591 -10.20 -33.24 12.05
C GLY A 591 -8.91 -33.48 12.84
N ALA A 592 -7.77 -33.00 12.36
CA ALA A 592 -6.46 -33.28 12.93
C ALA A 592 -5.50 -32.10 12.78
N VAL A 593 -4.52 -32.02 13.68
CA VAL A 593 -3.39 -31.08 13.52
C VAL A 593 -2.50 -31.58 12.40
N ARG A 594 -2.27 -30.70 11.41
CA ARG A 594 -1.33 -30.89 10.33
C ARG A 594 -0.03 -30.19 10.68
N MET A 595 1.07 -30.90 10.69
CA MET A 595 2.41 -30.40 10.96
C MET A 595 3.26 -30.62 9.72
N GLN A 596 3.76 -29.53 9.12
CA GLN A 596 4.53 -29.57 7.89
C GLN A 596 5.76 -28.68 8.01
N SER A 597 6.88 -29.17 7.50
CA SER A 597 8.03 -28.35 7.17
C SER A 597 7.85 -27.88 5.74
N GLU A 598 7.73 -26.56 5.56
CA GLU A 598 7.52 -25.94 4.27
C GLU A 598 8.75 -25.16 3.88
N ARG A 599 9.28 -25.46 2.70
CA ARG A 599 10.28 -24.63 2.04
C ARG A 599 9.55 -23.58 1.23
N ARG A 600 9.76 -22.31 1.53
CA ARG A 600 9.02 -21.19 0.95
C ARG A 600 9.93 -20.16 0.30
N ILE A 601 9.37 -19.46 -0.71
CA ILE A 601 9.86 -18.19 -1.25
C ILE A 601 8.78 -17.17 -0.96
N GLY A 602 8.99 -16.32 0.04
CA GLY A 602 7.93 -15.44 0.54
C GLY A 602 6.69 -16.24 0.97
N LEU A 603 5.54 -15.96 0.33
CA LEU A 603 4.28 -16.67 0.60
C LEU A 603 4.08 -17.93 -0.29
N LEU A 604 4.98 -18.21 -1.22
CA LEU A 604 4.89 -19.38 -2.09
C LEU A 604 5.48 -20.61 -1.40
N VAL A 605 4.70 -21.68 -1.32
CA VAL A 605 5.16 -22.98 -0.82
C VAL A 605 5.77 -23.75 -1.98
N VAL A 606 7.08 -23.95 -1.91
CA VAL A 606 7.87 -24.70 -2.92
C VAL A 606 7.78 -26.20 -2.67
N GLU A 607 7.91 -26.59 -1.41
CA GLU A 607 7.91 -27.97 -0.99
C GLU A 607 7.29 -28.04 0.42
N SER A 608 6.49 -29.07 0.65
CA SER A 608 5.88 -29.33 1.96
C SER A 608 6.10 -30.79 2.34
N LYS A 609 6.73 -31.02 3.47
CA LYS A 609 6.98 -32.36 4.02
C LYS A 609 6.33 -32.51 5.39
N PRO A 610 5.62 -33.62 5.67
CA PRO A 610 5.10 -33.86 7.01
C PRO A 610 6.25 -33.99 8.02
N ILE A 611 6.08 -33.42 9.20
CA ILE A 611 6.99 -33.56 10.33
C ILE A 611 6.26 -34.13 11.52
N HIS A 612 6.99 -34.83 12.39
CA HIS A 612 6.44 -35.47 13.58
C HIS A 612 6.81 -34.76 14.88
N ASN A 613 7.86 -33.94 14.84
CA ASN A 613 8.32 -33.17 16.00
C ASN A 613 8.11 -31.68 15.73
N ALA A 614 7.12 -31.12 16.42
CA ALA A 614 6.85 -29.69 16.42
C ALA A 614 6.74 -29.22 17.88
N ASP A 615 6.80 -27.91 18.08
CA ASP A 615 6.66 -27.31 19.39
C ASP A 615 5.30 -27.65 20.03
N LYS A 616 5.33 -28.26 21.22
CA LYS A 616 4.12 -28.68 21.93
C LYS A 616 3.20 -27.53 22.28
N GLY A 617 3.75 -26.38 22.64
CA GLY A 617 2.98 -25.19 22.97
C GLY A 617 2.18 -24.71 21.77
N GLN A 618 2.81 -24.60 20.59
CA GLN A 618 2.13 -24.23 19.35
C GLN A 618 1.02 -25.22 18.94
N ILE A 619 1.23 -26.53 19.14
CA ILE A 619 0.21 -27.53 18.85
C ILE A 619 -1.01 -27.32 19.76
N ILE A 620 -0.78 -27.08 21.05
CA ILE A 620 -1.84 -26.86 22.05
C ILE A 620 -2.62 -25.57 21.69
N ASP A 621 -1.94 -24.49 21.33
CA ASP A 621 -2.58 -23.23 20.92
C ASP A 621 -3.45 -23.39 19.67
N ILE A 622 -2.97 -24.14 18.69
CA ILE A 622 -3.74 -24.48 17.48
C ILE A 622 -4.99 -25.28 17.82
N ILE A 623 -4.89 -26.28 18.70
CA ILE A 623 -6.04 -27.09 19.14
C ILE A 623 -7.06 -26.19 19.87
N CYS A 624 -6.62 -25.37 20.82
CA CYS A 624 -7.50 -24.44 21.53
C CYS A 624 -8.18 -23.45 20.60
N SER A 625 -7.45 -22.94 19.59
CA SER A 625 -8.01 -22.07 18.56
C SER A 625 -9.03 -22.80 17.68
N ALA A 626 -8.78 -24.06 17.33
CA ALA A 626 -9.70 -24.91 16.60
C ALA A 626 -10.99 -25.19 17.41
N VAL A 627 -10.87 -25.51 18.69
CA VAL A 627 -12.01 -25.70 19.60
C VAL A 627 -12.87 -24.43 19.67
N ARG A 628 -12.24 -23.26 19.78
CA ARG A 628 -12.97 -21.98 19.75
C ARG A 628 -13.74 -21.78 18.45
N LYS A 629 -13.14 -22.13 17.30
CA LYS A 629 -13.70 -21.89 15.97
C LYS A 629 -14.74 -22.92 15.55
N GLU A 630 -14.48 -24.21 15.79
CA GLU A 630 -15.35 -25.32 15.37
C GLU A 630 -16.38 -25.73 16.44
N GLY A 631 -16.18 -25.25 17.66
CA GLY A 631 -17.18 -25.33 18.73
C GLY A 631 -17.52 -26.75 19.15
N LEU A 632 -18.82 -27.06 19.07
CA LEU A 632 -19.39 -28.30 19.61
C LEU A 632 -18.89 -29.58 18.93
N SER A 633 -18.33 -29.48 17.72
CA SER A 633 -17.87 -30.67 16.98
C SER A 633 -16.58 -31.26 17.49
N MET A 634 -15.79 -30.50 18.25
CA MET A 634 -14.45 -30.87 18.71
C MET A 634 -14.40 -31.68 20.00
N LEU A 635 -15.38 -31.49 20.88
CA LEU A 635 -15.48 -32.13 22.20
C LEU A 635 -16.81 -32.85 22.35
N ASP A 636 -16.89 -33.81 23.29
CA ASP A 636 -18.13 -34.58 23.54
C ASP A 636 -19.07 -33.81 24.51
N TRP A 637 -19.89 -32.96 23.97
CA TRP A 637 -20.94 -32.22 24.68
C TRP A 637 -22.18 -33.08 24.91
N ASN A 638 -21.99 -34.20 25.59
CA ASN A 638 -23.05 -35.17 25.84
C ASN A 638 -24.05 -34.70 26.91
N GLU A 639 -25.07 -35.52 27.15
CA GLU A 639 -26.14 -35.23 28.11
C GLU A 639 -25.64 -35.07 29.56
N LYS A 640 -24.52 -35.72 29.94
CA LYS A 640 -23.92 -35.52 31.27
C LYS A 640 -23.39 -34.08 31.42
N VAL A 641 -22.71 -33.56 30.40
CA VAL A 641 -22.18 -32.18 30.38
C VAL A 641 -23.31 -31.18 30.48
N LYS A 642 -24.35 -31.33 29.67
CA LYS A 642 -25.50 -30.40 29.67
C LYS A 642 -26.17 -30.34 31.02
N ARG A 643 -26.37 -31.51 31.65
CA ARG A 643 -26.99 -31.59 32.99
C ARG A 643 -26.12 -30.94 34.06
N LEU A 644 -24.81 -31.13 33.99
CA LEU A 644 -23.89 -30.46 34.90
C LEU A 644 -24.02 -28.94 34.77
N GLN A 645 -23.96 -28.43 33.54
CA GLN A 645 -24.13 -27.02 33.25
C GLN A 645 -25.45 -26.46 33.79
N GLN A 646 -26.56 -27.16 33.52
CA GLN A 646 -27.89 -26.75 33.98
C GLN A 646 -28.00 -26.73 35.50
N ARG A 647 -27.36 -27.70 36.15
CA ARG A 647 -27.34 -27.82 37.61
C ARG A 647 -26.58 -26.67 38.24
N VAL A 648 -25.36 -26.40 37.77
CA VAL A 648 -24.53 -25.30 38.27
C VAL A 648 -25.20 -23.97 38.01
N GLU A 649 -25.77 -23.79 36.82
CA GLU A 649 -26.49 -22.57 36.47
C GLU A 649 -27.72 -22.32 37.36
N LYS A 650 -28.42 -23.38 37.77
CA LYS A 650 -29.55 -23.25 38.74
C LYS A 650 -29.06 -22.83 40.12
N VAL A 651 -27.97 -23.38 40.62
CA VAL A 651 -27.41 -22.95 41.92
C VAL A 651 -26.94 -21.47 41.81
N LYS A 652 -26.32 -21.11 40.70
CA LYS A 652 -25.92 -19.71 40.46
C LYS A 652 -27.11 -18.72 40.47
N GLN A 653 -28.26 -19.13 39.90
CA GLN A 653 -29.50 -18.33 39.93
C GLN A 653 -30.09 -18.21 41.33
N TRP A 654 -30.03 -19.29 42.13
CA TRP A 654 -30.55 -19.27 43.52
C TRP A 654 -29.66 -18.53 44.50
N HIS A 655 -28.33 -18.60 44.25
CA HIS A 655 -27.27 -18.13 45.16
C HIS A 655 -26.23 -17.27 44.36
N PRO A 656 -26.60 -16.06 43.89
CA PRO A 656 -25.69 -15.21 43.15
C PRO A 656 -24.43 -14.81 43.97
N GLU A 657 -24.55 -14.81 45.31
CA GLU A 657 -23.48 -14.51 46.23
C GLU A 657 -22.35 -15.54 46.27
N MET A 658 -22.56 -16.75 45.75
CA MET A 658 -21.58 -17.86 45.82
C MET A 658 -20.50 -17.77 44.74
N ASN A 659 -20.54 -16.76 43.85
CA ASN A 659 -19.56 -16.55 42.76
C ASN A 659 -19.25 -17.83 41.95
N MET A 660 -20.29 -18.57 41.54
CA MET A 660 -20.16 -19.79 40.77
C MET A 660 -19.42 -19.56 39.45
N PRO A 661 -18.51 -20.47 39.02
CA PRO A 661 -17.85 -20.36 37.74
C PRO A 661 -18.87 -20.43 36.60
N ASP A 662 -18.59 -19.69 35.51
CA ASP A 662 -19.40 -19.77 34.31
C ASP A 662 -19.02 -21.02 33.50
N LEU A 663 -19.86 -22.04 33.58
CA LEU A 663 -19.73 -23.28 32.80
C LEU A 663 -20.58 -23.26 31.52
N SER A 664 -21.04 -22.09 31.04
CA SER A 664 -21.78 -22.01 29.79
C SER A 664 -20.90 -22.47 28.61
N THR A 665 -21.50 -23.08 27.62
CA THR A 665 -20.78 -23.57 26.43
C THR A 665 -20.03 -22.45 25.73
N GLU A 666 -20.63 -21.27 25.62
CA GLU A 666 -20.00 -20.09 25.00
C GLU A 666 -18.75 -19.64 25.75
N HIS A 667 -18.85 -19.53 27.09
CA HIS A 667 -17.72 -19.16 27.92
C HIS A 667 -16.59 -20.18 27.82
N LEU A 668 -16.91 -21.47 27.90
CA LEU A 668 -15.92 -22.56 27.84
C LEU A 668 -15.21 -22.62 26.48
N LEU A 669 -15.90 -22.37 25.38
CA LEU A 669 -15.28 -22.31 24.05
C LEU A 669 -14.39 -21.08 23.91
N THR A 670 -14.81 -19.92 24.40
CA THR A 670 -13.99 -18.71 24.32
C THR A 670 -12.76 -18.76 25.20
N THR A 671 -12.84 -19.43 26.34
CA THR A 671 -11.74 -19.58 27.32
C THR A 671 -10.99 -20.92 27.19
N ALA A 672 -11.15 -21.63 26.07
CA ALA A 672 -10.52 -22.94 25.86
C ALA A 672 -9.01 -22.97 26.14
N SER A 673 -8.30 -21.89 25.82
CA SER A 673 -6.85 -21.76 26.09
C SER A 673 -6.50 -21.72 27.58
N ALA A 674 -7.45 -21.44 28.48
CA ALA A 674 -7.18 -21.37 29.92
C ALA A 674 -7.30 -22.72 30.62
N TRP A 675 -8.17 -23.60 30.14
CA TRP A 675 -8.46 -24.86 30.84
C TRP A 675 -8.12 -26.14 30.04
N LEU A 676 -8.28 -26.13 28.73
CA LEU A 676 -8.10 -27.29 27.86
C LEU A 676 -6.65 -27.81 27.79
N PRO A 677 -5.61 -26.96 27.79
CA PRO A 677 -4.20 -27.39 27.71
C PRO A 677 -3.82 -28.48 28.69
N PHE A 678 -4.35 -28.46 29.92
CA PHE A 678 -4.08 -29.43 30.97
C PHE A 678 -4.54 -30.87 30.66
N TYR A 679 -5.46 -31.01 29.68
CA TYR A 679 -6.07 -32.28 29.32
C TYR A 679 -5.70 -32.75 27.91
N ILE A 680 -5.02 -31.90 27.11
CA ILE A 680 -4.58 -32.25 25.75
C ILE A 680 -3.41 -33.26 25.82
N GLU A 681 -2.52 -33.15 26.81
CA GLU A 681 -1.39 -34.07 26.99
C GLU A 681 -1.72 -35.15 28.00
N GLN A 682 -1.47 -36.42 27.63
CA GLN A 682 -1.58 -37.56 28.51
C GLN A 682 -0.36 -38.46 28.35
N GLU A 683 0.34 -38.75 29.42
CA GLU A 683 1.54 -39.61 29.45
C GLU A 683 2.60 -39.19 28.40
N GLY A 684 2.79 -37.88 28.20
CA GLY A 684 3.76 -37.35 27.28
C GLY A 684 3.31 -37.35 25.80
N LYS A 685 2.09 -37.84 25.51
CA LYS A 685 1.51 -37.84 24.15
C LYS A 685 0.41 -36.80 24.04
N LEU A 686 0.46 -35.97 22.97
CA LEU A 686 -0.57 -35.00 22.66
C LEU A 686 -1.74 -35.65 21.91
N ARG A 687 -2.96 -35.24 22.26
CA ARG A 687 -4.18 -35.53 21.50
C ARG A 687 -4.27 -34.52 20.34
N THR A 688 -3.98 -34.99 19.15
CA THR A 688 -3.87 -34.11 17.97
C THR A 688 -5.05 -34.23 17.01
N THR A 689 -6.03 -35.06 17.33
CA THR A 689 -7.22 -35.27 16.50
C THR A 689 -8.51 -35.00 17.26
N SER A 690 -9.56 -34.57 16.56
CA SER A 690 -10.89 -34.41 17.14
C SER A 690 -11.45 -35.69 17.73
N ALA A 691 -11.11 -36.84 17.12
CA ALA A 691 -11.52 -38.17 17.62
C ALA A 691 -10.88 -38.50 19.00
N GLU A 692 -9.63 -38.04 19.23
CA GLU A 692 -8.96 -38.19 20.53
C GLU A 692 -9.50 -37.17 21.54
N LEU A 693 -9.79 -35.97 21.13
CA LEU A 693 -10.35 -34.93 22.00
C LEU A 693 -11.77 -35.29 22.49
N ARG A 694 -12.60 -35.91 21.64
CA ARG A 694 -13.93 -36.42 22.05
C ARG A 694 -13.89 -37.56 23.06
N LYS A 695 -12.75 -38.19 23.27
CA LYS A 695 -12.60 -39.22 24.31
C LYS A 695 -12.38 -38.63 25.71
N LEU A 696 -12.21 -37.33 25.82
CA LEU A 696 -12.13 -36.64 27.09
C LEU A 696 -13.49 -36.74 27.82
N ASP A 697 -13.49 -37.12 29.09
CA ASP A 697 -14.70 -37.00 29.93
C ASP A 697 -14.89 -35.52 30.29
N LEU A 698 -15.55 -34.81 29.38
CA LEU A 698 -15.75 -33.37 29.53
C LEU A 698 -16.55 -33.03 30.80
N ALA A 699 -17.46 -33.91 31.22
CA ALA A 699 -18.24 -33.67 32.44
C ALA A 699 -17.35 -33.69 33.69
N GLU A 700 -16.41 -34.62 33.77
CA GLU A 700 -15.46 -34.71 34.89
C GLU A 700 -14.49 -33.50 34.86
N ILE A 701 -13.99 -33.14 33.66
CA ILE A 701 -13.12 -31.99 33.47
C ILE A 701 -13.80 -30.70 33.93
N LEU A 702 -15.04 -30.48 33.54
CA LEU A 702 -15.79 -29.31 33.94
C LEU A 702 -16.15 -29.29 35.42
N TRP A 703 -16.43 -30.48 36.00
CA TRP A 703 -16.64 -30.58 37.43
C TRP A 703 -15.39 -30.23 38.24
N ALA A 704 -14.21 -30.63 37.74
CA ALA A 704 -12.92 -30.31 38.37
C ALA A 704 -12.58 -28.80 38.30
N GLN A 705 -13.23 -28.01 37.41
CA GLN A 705 -13.05 -26.53 37.39
C GLN A 705 -13.86 -25.82 38.48
N VAL A 706 -14.85 -26.51 39.05
CA VAL A 706 -15.58 -25.98 40.21
C VAL A 706 -14.72 -26.14 41.48
N PRO A 707 -14.48 -25.11 42.28
CA PRO A 707 -13.75 -25.23 43.55
C PRO A 707 -14.37 -26.29 44.43
N TYR A 708 -13.52 -27.06 45.14
CA TYR A 708 -13.94 -28.24 45.93
C TYR A 708 -15.03 -27.86 46.95
N GLU A 709 -14.90 -26.75 47.64
CA GLU A 709 -15.90 -26.27 48.60
C GLU A 709 -17.26 -26.01 47.94
N LEU A 710 -17.25 -25.49 46.75
CA LEU A 710 -18.49 -25.28 45.98
C LEU A 710 -19.09 -26.59 45.45
N GLN A 711 -18.29 -27.61 45.19
CA GLN A 711 -18.79 -28.91 44.72
C GLN A 711 -19.66 -29.55 45.78
N GLU A 712 -19.23 -29.57 47.04
CA GLU A 712 -20.00 -30.09 48.19
C GLU A 712 -21.32 -29.30 48.35
N GLU A 713 -21.25 -27.98 48.28
CA GLU A 713 -22.44 -27.14 48.38
C GLU A 713 -23.43 -27.34 47.24
N ILE A 714 -22.93 -27.49 45.97
CA ILE A 714 -23.79 -27.79 44.83
C ILE A 714 -24.47 -29.16 45.00
N ASP A 715 -23.75 -30.15 45.52
CA ASP A 715 -24.30 -31.47 45.76
C ASP A 715 -25.40 -31.47 46.85
N HIS A 716 -25.27 -30.57 47.82
CA HIS A 716 -26.25 -30.36 48.85
C HIS A 716 -27.45 -29.54 48.40
N LEU A 717 -27.25 -28.42 47.75
CA LEU A 717 -28.29 -27.48 47.28
C LEU A 717 -29.09 -28.03 46.08
N ALA A 718 -28.40 -28.67 45.16
CA ALA A 718 -28.98 -29.22 43.95
C ALA A 718 -28.56 -30.70 43.74
N PRO A 719 -29.09 -31.61 44.54
CA PRO A 719 -28.75 -33.04 44.46
C PRO A 719 -29.15 -33.62 43.09
N THR A 720 -28.35 -34.57 42.57
CA THR A 720 -28.62 -35.18 41.27
C THR A 720 -29.83 -36.12 41.29
N HIS A 721 -30.15 -36.69 42.43
CA HIS A 721 -31.24 -37.67 42.62
C HIS A 721 -31.90 -37.46 43.97
N ILE A 722 -33.14 -37.81 44.04
CA ILE A 722 -33.89 -37.85 45.28
C ILE A 722 -34.52 -39.22 45.50
N ALA A 723 -34.54 -39.74 46.76
CA ALA A 723 -35.23 -40.99 47.09
C ALA A 723 -36.74 -40.72 47.24
N VAL A 724 -37.52 -41.58 46.60
CA VAL A 724 -39.00 -41.57 46.73
C VAL A 724 -39.48 -42.77 47.58
N PRO A 725 -40.70 -42.78 48.10
CA PRO A 725 -41.16 -43.81 49.01
C PRO A 725 -41.01 -45.25 48.53
N SER A 726 -40.99 -45.48 47.22
CA SER A 726 -40.75 -46.84 46.66
C SER A 726 -39.30 -47.31 46.83
N GLY A 727 -38.39 -46.47 47.40
CA GLY A 727 -36.95 -46.73 47.51
C GLY A 727 -36.21 -46.51 46.19
N SER A 728 -36.86 -46.00 45.15
CA SER A 728 -36.20 -45.60 43.90
C SER A 728 -35.48 -44.28 44.09
N ARG A 729 -34.27 -44.15 43.56
CA ARG A 729 -33.57 -42.85 43.41
C ARG A 729 -33.92 -42.27 42.05
N ILE A 730 -34.74 -41.24 42.04
CA ILE A 730 -35.20 -40.57 40.84
C ILE A 730 -34.35 -39.34 40.57
N ARG A 731 -33.89 -39.18 39.36
CA ARG A 731 -33.08 -38.05 38.96
C ARG A 731 -33.91 -36.77 38.94
N ILE A 732 -33.31 -35.68 39.41
CA ILE A 732 -33.87 -34.34 39.31
C ILE A 732 -33.32 -33.73 38.02
N ASP A 733 -34.20 -33.08 37.26
CA ASP A 733 -33.86 -32.42 36.01
C ASP A 733 -33.93 -30.89 36.19
N TYR A 734 -32.80 -30.24 36.07
CA TYR A 734 -32.62 -28.81 36.28
C TYR A 734 -32.77 -28.03 34.95
N ARG A 735 -33.93 -28.19 34.30
CA ARG A 735 -34.21 -27.69 32.96
C ARG A 735 -34.05 -26.16 32.88
N PRO A 736 -33.42 -25.61 31.80
CA PRO A 736 -33.38 -24.19 31.58
C PRO A 736 -34.79 -23.64 31.33
N GLY A 737 -35.07 -22.42 31.82
CA GLY A 737 -36.34 -21.74 31.61
C GLY A 737 -37.51 -22.22 32.51
N THR A 738 -37.33 -23.19 33.39
CA THR A 738 -38.28 -23.57 34.41
C THR A 738 -37.95 -22.89 35.75
N GLU A 739 -38.94 -22.35 36.46
CA GLU A 739 -38.70 -21.80 37.79
C GLU A 739 -38.23 -22.86 38.77
N ALA A 740 -38.84 -24.05 38.74
CA ALA A 740 -38.50 -25.14 39.63
C ALA A 740 -37.90 -26.35 38.89
N PRO A 741 -36.98 -27.09 39.53
CA PRO A 741 -36.46 -28.34 38.99
C PRO A 741 -37.57 -29.40 38.89
N VAL A 742 -37.46 -30.29 37.90
CA VAL A 742 -38.50 -31.24 37.55
C VAL A 742 -38.14 -32.63 38.08
N LEU A 743 -39.07 -33.27 38.75
CA LEU A 743 -38.99 -34.69 39.15
C LEU A 743 -40.01 -35.52 38.38
N SER A 744 -39.54 -36.20 37.34
CA SER A 744 -40.37 -37.10 36.52
C SER A 744 -40.41 -38.49 37.14
N VAL A 745 -41.49 -38.79 37.82
CA VAL A 745 -41.65 -40.01 38.63
C VAL A 745 -43.01 -40.67 38.37
N ARG A 746 -43.03 -42.00 38.37
CA ARG A 746 -44.31 -42.73 38.24
C ARG A 746 -45.17 -42.46 39.48
N LEU A 747 -46.42 -42.13 39.24
CA LEU A 747 -47.40 -41.78 40.28
C LEU A 747 -47.41 -42.81 41.42
N GLN A 748 -47.33 -44.12 41.10
CA GLN A 748 -47.31 -45.20 42.07
C GLN A 748 -46.11 -45.25 42.99
N GLU A 749 -44.97 -44.66 42.58
CA GLU A 749 -43.78 -44.58 43.38
C GLU A 749 -43.84 -43.47 44.45
N CYS A 750 -44.87 -42.55 44.32
CA CYS A 750 -45.11 -41.43 45.21
C CYS A 750 -46.20 -41.72 46.26
N PHE A 751 -46.80 -42.90 46.29
CA PHE A 751 -47.80 -43.22 47.31
C PHE A 751 -47.14 -43.12 48.71
N GLY A 752 -47.91 -42.61 49.69
CA GLY A 752 -47.37 -42.27 51.01
C GLY A 752 -46.62 -40.97 51.15
N MET A 753 -46.37 -40.27 50.05
CA MET A 753 -45.68 -38.99 50.07
C MET A 753 -46.68 -37.88 50.34
N THR A 754 -46.60 -37.25 51.51
CA THR A 754 -47.55 -36.24 51.97
C THR A 754 -47.20 -34.83 51.53
N GLN A 755 -45.94 -34.56 51.17
CA GLN A 755 -45.47 -33.24 50.77
C GLN A 755 -44.64 -33.31 49.51
N THR A 756 -44.66 -32.27 48.71
CA THR A 756 -43.78 -32.11 47.56
C THR A 756 -42.31 -32.00 48.03
N PRO A 757 -41.41 -32.84 47.47
CA PRO A 757 -39.98 -32.75 47.81
C PRO A 757 -39.40 -31.38 47.50
N LYS A 758 -38.40 -30.98 48.24
CA LYS A 758 -37.73 -29.72 48.15
C LYS A 758 -36.21 -29.91 47.99
N VAL A 759 -35.61 -28.99 47.27
CA VAL A 759 -34.15 -28.83 47.19
C VAL A 759 -33.77 -27.46 47.69
N ASP A 760 -32.53 -27.06 47.58
CA ASP A 760 -32.05 -25.75 48.01
C ASP A 760 -32.35 -25.46 49.49
N ASN A 761 -31.90 -26.38 50.34
CA ASN A 761 -32.19 -26.30 51.81
C ASN A 761 -33.66 -26.10 52.13
N GLY A 762 -34.54 -26.67 51.33
CA GLY A 762 -35.98 -26.63 51.54
C GLY A 762 -36.66 -25.35 50.98
N ARG A 763 -35.92 -24.48 50.33
CA ARG A 763 -36.47 -23.23 49.72
C ARG A 763 -37.20 -23.48 48.41
N GLN A 764 -36.70 -24.40 47.56
CA GLN A 764 -37.27 -24.69 46.27
C GLN A 764 -38.12 -25.95 46.22
N ARG A 765 -39.40 -25.87 45.90
CA ARG A 765 -40.23 -27.05 45.67
C ARG A 765 -39.97 -27.62 44.30
N LEU A 766 -39.90 -28.94 44.18
CA LEU A 766 -39.79 -29.60 42.88
C LEU A 766 -41.13 -29.53 42.10
N LEU A 767 -41.07 -29.39 40.81
CA LEU A 767 -42.20 -29.65 39.93
C LEU A 767 -42.32 -31.15 39.71
N MET A 768 -43.34 -31.76 40.32
CA MET A 768 -43.63 -33.17 40.16
C MET A 768 -44.26 -33.40 38.78
N GLU A 769 -43.55 -34.09 37.90
CA GLU A 769 -44.12 -34.62 36.67
C GLU A 769 -44.50 -36.08 36.92
N LEU A 770 -45.76 -36.25 37.33
CA LEU A 770 -46.31 -37.57 37.67
C LEU A 770 -46.56 -38.35 36.39
N LEU A 771 -45.95 -39.54 36.28
CA LEU A 771 -46.00 -40.39 35.11
C LEU A 771 -46.94 -41.58 35.31
N SER A 772 -47.59 -41.95 34.26
CA SER A 772 -48.28 -43.23 34.16
C SER A 772 -47.34 -44.44 34.29
N PRO A 773 -47.81 -45.67 34.50
CA PRO A 773 -46.97 -46.88 34.44
C PRO A 773 -46.20 -47.05 33.14
N GLY A 774 -46.69 -46.50 32.06
CA GLY A 774 -46.05 -46.44 30.73
C GLY A 774 -45.16 -45.19 30.50
N PHE A 775 -44.72 -44.49 31.55
CA PHE A 775 -43.84 -43.32 31.51
C PHE A 775 -44.40 -42.13 30.72
N LYS A 776 -45.71 -41.99 30.60
CA LYS A 776 -46.34 -40.79 29.98
C LYS A 776 -46.78 -39.83 31.08
N PRO A 777 -46.50 -38.52 30.92
CA PRO A 777 -46.97 -37.53 31.88
C PRO A 777 -48.50 -37.57 32.00
N VAL A 778 -48.98 -37.52 33.22
CA VAL A 778 -50.41 -37.51 33.58
C VAL A 778 -50.80 -36.30 34.41
N GLN A 779 -49.86 -35.75 35.14
CA GLN A 779 -50.08 -34.54 35.95
C GLN A 779 -48.79 -33.84 36.24
N LEU A 780 -48.83 -32.51 36.21
CA LEU A 780 -47.78 -31.62 36.70
C LEU A 780 -48.31 -30.93 37.96
N THR A 781 -47.53 -30.97 39.06
CA THR A 781 -47.90 -30.31 40.30
C THR A 781 -46.69 -29.91 41.12
N GLN A 782 -46.74 -28.74 41.77
CA GLN A 782 -45.84 -28.34 42.85
C GLN A 782 -46.47 -28.48 44.23
N ASP A 783 -47.77 -28.86 44.31
CA ASP A 783 -48.49 -29.15 45.53
C ASP A 783 -49.07 -30.57 45.48
N LEU A 784 -48.23 -31.51 45.90
CA LEU A 784 -48.59 -32.92 45.93
C LEU A 784 -49.72 -33.20 46.92
N ALA A 785 -49.81 -32.42 48.00
CA ALA A 785 -50.89 -32.57 48.99
C ALA A 785 -52.26 -32.27 48.40
N SER A 786 -52.38 -31.12 47.73
CA SER A 786 -53.59 -30.73 47.00
C SER A 786 -53.94 -31.75 45.88
N PHE A 787 -52.96 -32.27 45.18
CA PHE A 787 -53.18 -33.29 44.15
C PHE A 787 -53.81 -34.51 44.75
N TRP A 788 -53.35 -35.03 45.86
CA TRP A 788 -53.91 -36.25 46.51
C TRP A 788 -55.33 -36.04 46.98
N GLN A 789 -55.68 -34.81 47.42
CA GLN A 789 -57.03 -34.51 47.93
C GLN A 789 -58.06 -34.28 46.82
N GLY A 790 -57.66 -33.96 45.62
CA GLY A 790 -58.53 -33.55 44.52
C GLY A 790 -58.29 -34.35 43.24
N THR A 791 -57.39 -33.90 42.42
CA THR A 791 -57.13 -34.36 41.04
C THR A 791 -56.77 -35.87 40.95
N TYR A 792 -56.19 -36.43 42.00
CA TYR A 792 -55.83 -37.84 42.05
C TYR A 792 -56.97 -38.75 41.67
N PHE A 793 -58.22 -38.48 42.15
CA PHE A 793 -59.31 -39.33 41.92
C PHE A 793 -59.74 -39.41 40.45
N GLU A 794 -59.60 -38.32 39.74
CA GLU A 794 -59.88 -38.28 38.30
C GLU A 794 -58.75 -39.01 37.55
N VAL A 795 -57.54 -38.74 37.83
CA VAL A 795 -56.36 -39.41 37.25
C VAL A 795 -56.36 -40.88 37.51
N ARG A 796 -56.76 -41.28 38.75
CA ARG A 796 -56.91 -42.67 39.16
C ARG A 796 -57.92 -43.38 38.29
N LYS A 797 -59.13 -42.81 38.08
CA LYS A 797 -60.20 -43.37 37.25
C LYS A 797 -59.71 -43.62 35.81
N GLU A 798 -58.99 -42.68 35.25
CA GLU A 798 -58.48 -42.86 33.92
C GLU A 798 -57.34 -43.91 33.85
N LEU A 799 -56.41 -43.87 34.78
CA LEU A 799 -55.29 -44.81 34.82
C LEU A 799 -55.68 -46.21 35.16
N LYS A 800 -56.72 -46.42 36.03
CA LYS A 800 -57.22 -47.68 36.38
C LYS A 800 -57.85 -48.37 35.15
N ARG A 801 -58.53 -47.60 34.27
CA ARG A 801 -59.08 -48.08 33.04
C ARG A 801 -57.99 -48.50 32.05
N ARG A 802 -56.94 -47.72 31.98
CA ARG A 802 -55.82 -47.88 30.98
C ARG A 802 -54.83 -48.93 31.44
N TYR A 803 -54.58 -49.04 32.77
CA TYR A 803 -53.64 -49.94 33.39
C TYR A 803 -54.22 -50.72 34.52
N PRO A 804 -55.19 -51.62 34.23
CA PRO A 804 -56.01 -52.32 35.22
C PRO A 804 -55.24 -53.31 36.06
N LYS A 805 -54.05 -53.80 35.66
CA LYS A 805 -53.18 -54.70 36.40
C LYS A 805 -52.32 -53.99 37.45
N HIS A 806 -52.29 -52.65 37.46
CA HIS A 806 -51.53 -51.84 38.39
C HIS A 806 -52.40 -51.55 39.63
N TYR A 807 -51.66 -51.18 40.72
CA TYR A 807 -52.33 -50.85 41.99
C TYR A 807 -52.80 -49.40 42.02
N TRP A 808 -54.06 -49.12 42.28
CA TRP A 808 -54.72 -47.83 42.32
C TRP A 808 -55.55 -47.69 43.62
N PRO A 809 -54.92 -47.37 44.80
CA PRO A 809 -55.61 -47.28 46.07
C PRO A 809 -56.64 -46.16 46.11
N GLU A 810 -57.61 -46.34 47.07
CA GLU A 810 -58.58 -45.26 47.39
C GLU A 810 -57.91 -44.18 48.24
N ASN A 811 -57.09 -44.56 49.18
CA ASN A 811 -56.26 -43.66 49.95
C ASN A 811 -54.78 -43.81 49.54
N PRO A 812 -54.29 -42.92 48.68
CA PRO A 812 -52.90 -42.98 48.23
C PRO A 812 -51.83 -42.60 49.31
N LEU A 813 -52.22 -41.91 50.38
CA LEU A 813 -51.37 -41.49 51.46
C LEU A 813 -51.04 -42.62 52.45
N GLU A 814 -51.96 -43.55 52.66
CA GLU A 814 -51.78 -44.71 53.56
C GLU A 814 -51.30 -45.94 52.81
N SER A 815 -51.10 -45.86 51.54
CA SER A 815 -50.73 -46.96 50.69
C SER A 815 -49.24 -47.03 50.44
N GLU A 816 -48.70 -48.27 50.40
CA GLU A 816 -47.30 -48.53 50.08
C GLU A 816 -46.99 -48.12 48.62
N ALA A 817 -45.84 -47.43 48.42
CA ALA A 817 -45.37 -47.11 47.11
C ALA A 817 -44.84 -48.39 46.39
N VAL A 818 -45.13 -48.50 45.08
CA VAL A 818 -44.77 -49.68 44.29
C VAL A 818 -44.03 -49.29 43.00
N ARG A 819 -43.00 -50.06 42.64
CA ARG A 819 -42.20 -49.81 41.38
C ARG A 819 -42.88 -50.43 40.15
N GLY A 820 -43.88 -51.18 40.30
CA GLY A 820 -44.57 -51.89 39.18
C GLY A 820 -45.91 -52.43 39.57
N VAL A 821 -46.29 -53.64 39.07
CA VAL A 821 -47.47 -54.27 39.42
C VAL A 821 -47.31 -54.92 40.83
N LYS A 822 -48.18 -54.65 41.79
CA LYS A 822 -48.13 -55.26 43.12
C LYS A 822 -48.38 -56.76 42.94
N ARG A 823 -47.36 -57.57 43.19
CA ARG A 823 -47.57 -59.02 43.23
C ARG A 823 -48.42 -59.30 44.42
N LYS A 824 -49.53 -60.16 44.23
CA LYS A 824 -50.40 -60.63 45.25
C LYS A 824 -49.65 -61.46 46.33
#